data_b1220a164f2fc251decb6556b9526f16
#
_entry.id   b1220a164f2fc251decb6556b9526f16
#
_cell.length_a   1.000
_cell.length_b   1.000
_cell.length_c   1.000
_cell.angle_alpha   90.00
_cell.angle_beta   90.00
_cell.angle_gamma   90.00
#
_symmetry.space_group_name_H-M   'P 1'
#
loop_
_entity.id
_entity.type
_entity.pdbx_description
1 polymer ?
#
loop_
_entity_poly.entity_id
_entity_poly.type
_entity_poly.pdbx_seq_one_letter_code
_entity_poly.pdbx_strand_id
1 'polypeptide(L)'
;MKQPRGISLNPKLGQMLLIGLPTLAYITALLFDSSRTVVLWERSAPPAAPLALLATGLALHSAVALALLARLPRTLSSKQAAALLAYVFVAGVALQTAATHIVEPFPLRGLAFRQYSDFTGGYFTVGVRVDDLWGWLARFSQEMESYNVHAERHPPGLPMIFWLGVQLLRPFPELAAALEPTLRPLACFDLRPGELDAVQLAAGLFGILIETIAAWSVPILLFVFVQRLAGDRAAAMAALLYPLIPGALMWASQWDRSFGLFSLATLILVEAMLAAPVRPRGFAAAFFAGLVLFLGTLMSFGNLPIAMIGGLYALARIWALEQLRLWPVRLAQGVLAFIGLAGPWAALVLLAGFDLRGSYETAMRLHLALERDYWPFVLWHPWDIFTFAGLPLAMIATCLTWQRAPALTFAWVATLAAQSLLHVARGETGRVWMYFAPVIVALGSLWLTRREGAIRFAQLSFVIGLLTAQAAAHIGLLRVIGYGADPITVPRPTLPANLVSTEIRFEPNGEIRLLGYVIKQTFRPGESGTIDLYWRHEGETFLPRARKVFIHVTDTLEDRERIVNQDGRPANWTLPTTCWLPGQVIHDRHIFTVAGDAQPGEYYVLIGLYDELTGERAFVHTAQVAVANAVALPSRFVVASLNRE
;
A
#
# COMPACT_ATOMS: atom_id res chain seq x y z
N MET A 1 -0.75 -63.50 -22.92
CA MET A 1 -0.52 -62.07 -23.07
C MET A 1 -0.14 -61.49 -21.70
N LYS A 2 1.13 -61.07 -21.51
CA LYS A 2 1.56 -60.40 -20.30
C LYS A 2 1.05 -58.95 -20.36
N GLN A 3 0.22 -58.53 -19.38
CA GLN A 3 -0.16 -57.13 -19.25
C GLN A 3 1.11 -56.25 -19.12
N PRO A 4 1.20 -55.11 -19.80
CA PRO A 4 2.32 -54.21 -19.63
C PRO A 4 2.36 -53.75 -18.16
N ARG A 5 3.49 -53.96 -17.48
CA ARG A 5 3.76 -53.41 -16.16
C ARG A 5 3.70 -51.89 -16.28
N GLY A 6 2.58 -51.30 -15.87
CA GLY A 6 2.49 -49.86 -15.75
C GLY A 6 3.61 -49.38 -14.83
N ILE A 7 4.34 -48.35 -15.24
CA ILE A 7 5.35 -47.64 -14.43
C ILE A 7 4.62 -47.02 -13.27
N SER A 8 4.56 -47.74 -12.12
CA SER A 8 4.04 -47.15 -10.88
C SER A 8 5.11 -46.19 -10.32
N LEU A 9 4.99 -44.93 -10.63
CA LEU A 9 5.80 -43.90 -9.98
C LEU A 9 5.68 -44.04 -8.45
N ASN A 10 6.83 -44.03 -7.75
CA ASN A 10 6.85 -44.01 -6.29
C ASN A 10 6.00 -42.83 -5.83
N PRO A 11 4.94 -43.04 -4.98
CA PRO A 11 4.03 -41.97 -4.57
C PRO A 11 4.73 -40.75 -3.97
N LYS A 12 5.88 -40.94 -3.32
CA LYS A 12 6.70 -39.84 -2.81
C LYS A 12 7.33 -39.02 -3.92
N LEU A 13 7.83 -39.67 -4.98
CA LEU A 13 8.40 -38.99 -6.13
C LEU A 13 7.31 -38.19 -6.88
N GLY A 14 6.11 -38.75 -7.05
CA GLY A 14 4.97 -38.05 -7.64
C GLY A 14 4.61 -36.77 -6.88
N GLN A 15 4.58 -36.82 -5.55
CA GLN A 15 4.33 -35.63 -4.71
C GLN A 15 5.45 -34.57 -4.88
N MET A 16 6.70 -34.96 -4.89
CA MET A 16 7.84 -34.05 -5.07
C MET A 16 7.83 -33.39 -6.46
N LEU A 17 7.46 -34.14 -7.51
CA LEU A 17 7.31 -33.60 -8.85
C LEU A 17 6.13 -32.61 -8.93
N LEU A 18 4.99 -32.93 -8.33
CA LEU A 18 3.82 -32.03 -8.27
C LEU A 18 4.15 -30.68 -7.61
N ILE A 19 4.98 -30.69 -6.59
CA ILE A 19 5.41 -29.46 -5.88
C ILE A 19 6.51 -28.74 -6.65
N GLY A 20 7.50 -29.48 -7.16
CA GLY A 20 8.73 -28.93 -7.73
C GLY A 20 8.59 -28.42 -9.16
N LEU A 21 7.92 -29.16 -10.04
CA LEU A 21 7.85 -28.80 -11.46
C LEU A 21 7.19 -27.44 -11.72
N PRO A 22 6.01 -27.11 -11.14
CA PRO A 22 5.41 -25.81 -11.35
C PRO A 22 6.29 -24.67 -10.83
N THR A 23 6.95 -24.89 -9.69
CA THR A 23 7.83 -23.88 -9.08
C THR A 23 9.08 -23.64 -9.92
N LEU A 24 9.74 -24.70 -10.37
CA LEU A 24 10.91 -24.59 -11.23
C LEU A 24 10.55 -23.99 -12.60
N ALA A 25 9.44 -24.40 -13.20
CA ALA A 25 8.94 -23.80 -14.43
C ALA A 25 8.68 -22.29 -14.27
N TYR A 26 8.07 -21.90 -13.17
CA TYR A 26 7.84 -20.49 -12.87
C TYR A 26 9.15 -19.70 -12.69
N ILE A 27 10.11 -20.22 -11.91
CA ILE A 27 11.42 -19.57 -11.74
C ILE A 27 12.15 -19.47 -13.08
N THR A 28 12.09 -20.54 -13.89
CA THR A 28 12.69 -20.56 -15.23
C THR A 28 12.04 -19.50 -16.13
N ALA A 29 10.71 -19.40 -16.13
CA ALA A 29 10.00 -18.36 -16.87
C ALA A 29 10.43 -16.96 -16.45
N LEU A 30 10.56 -16.68 -15.14
CA LEU A 30 11.07 -15.39 -14.64
C LEU A 30 12.50 -15.09 -15.10
N LEU A 31 13.36 -16.10 -15.23
CA LEU A 31 14.76 -15.92 -15.62
C LEU A 31 14.92 -15.71 -17.15
N PHE A 32 14.16 -16.40 -17.97
CA PHE A 32 14.38 -16.48 -19.41
C PHE A 32 13.31 -15.85 -20.27
N ASP A 33 12.09 -15.67 -19.74
CA ASP A 33 11.00 -15.10 -20.51
C ASP A 33 10.87 -13.60 -20.27
N SER A 34 10.82 -12.86 -21.37
CA SER A 34 10.48 -11.44 -21.40
C SER A 34 8.97 -11.21 -21.50
N SER A 35 8.16 -12.27 -21.63
CA SER A 35 6.74 -12.16 -21.88
C SER A 35 5.97 -11.78 -20.62
N ARG A 36 5.38 -10.62 -20.71
CA ARG A 36 4.09 -10.14 -20.18
C ARG A 36 3.42 -11.10 -19.18
N THR A 37 3.98 -11.16 -17.98
CA THR A 37 3.24 -11.67 -16.85
C THR A 37 2.27 -10.59 -16.41
N VAL A 38 0.99 -10.96 -16.33
CA VAL A 38 -0.11 -10.21 -15.68
C VAL A 38 0.03 -8.67 -15.57
N VAL A 39 -0.99 -8.01 -15.97
CA VAL A 39 -1.34 -6.61 -16.23
C VAL A 39 -0.60 -5.50 -15.45
N LEU A 40 0.00 -5.77 -14.29
CA LEU A 40 0.67 -4.74 -13.45
C LEU A 40 2.11 -5.12 -13.04
N TRP A 41 2.65 -6.20 -13.62
CA TRP A 41 3.98 -6.70 -13.31
C TRP A 41 4.87 -6.55 -14.53
N GLU A 42 6.01 -5.95 -14.34
CA GLU A 42 7.07 -5.95 -15.36
C GLU A 42 8.30 -6.66 -14.82
N ARG A 43 9.03 -7.28 -15.72
CA ARG A 43 10.34 -7.82 -15.41
C ARG A 43 11.33 -6.66 -15.27
N SER A 44 12.10 -6.66 -14.19
CA SER A 44 13.15 -5.70 -13.93
C SER A 44 14.47 -6.41 -13.65
N ALA A 45 15.57 -5.82 -14.08
CA ALA A 45 16.89 -6.26 -13.67
C ALA A 45 17.23 -5.57 -12.33
N PRO A 46 17.29 -6.30 -11.21
CA PRO A 46 17.56 -5.70 -9.91
C PRO A 46 19.03 -5.31 -9.80
N PRO A 47 19.37 -4.30 -8.99
CA PRO A 47 20.74 -4.03 -8.61
C PRO A 47 21.36 -5.26 -7.92
N ALA A 48 22.60 -5.62 -8.29
CA ALA A 48 23.23 -6.85 -7.80
C ALA A 48 23.40 -6.92 -6.29
N ALA A 49 23.78 -5.81 -5.64
CA ALA A 49 24.01 -5.78 -4.20
C ALA A 49 22.71 -5.93 -3.38
N PRO A 50 21.59 -5.23 -3.64
CA PRO A 50 20.32 -5.48 -2.99
C PRO A 50 19.79 -6.91 -3.20
N LEU A 51 19.93 -7.46 -4.41
CA LEU A 51 19.52 -8.85 -4.69
C LEU A 51 20.35 -9.84 -3.87
N ALA A 52 21.67 -9.66 -3.79
CA ALA A 52 22.54 -10.49 -2.98
C ALA A 52 22.19 -10.40 -1.49
N LEU A 53 21.88 -9.21 -0.99
CA LEU A 53 21.43 -9.01 0.40
C LEU A 53 20.14 -9.77 0.68
N LEU A 54 19.13 -9.64 -0.17
CA LEU A 54 17.86 -10.36 -0.02
C LEU A 54 18.07 -11.87 -0.08
N ALA A 55 18.79 -12.37 -1.09
CA ALA A 55 19.05 -13.79 -1.26
C ALA A 55 19.80 -14.39 -0.09
N THR A 56 20.82 -13.67 0.44
CA THR A 56 21.56 -14.07 1.64
C THR A 56 20.66 -14.10 2.88
N GLY A 57 19.83 -13.07 3.07
CA GLY A 57 18.86 -13.01 4.18
C GLY A 57 17.86 -14.17 4.15
N LEU A 58 17.28 -14.48 2.97
CA LEU A 58 16.37 -15.60 2.77
C LEU A 58 17.07 -16.95 3.05
N ALA A 59 18.31 -17.14 2.54
CA ALA A 59 19.08 -18.36 2.76
C ALA A 59 19.43 -18.54 4.26
N LEU A 60 19.84 -17.47 4.93
CA LEU A 60 20.13 -17.49 6.37
C LEU A 60 18.89 -17.82 7.18
N HIS A 61 17.75 -17.16 6.91
CA HIS A 61 16.48 -17.47 7.58
C HIS A 61 16.07 -18.93 7.35
N SER A 62 16.22 -19.45 6.13
CA SER A 62 15.93 -20.85 5.79
C SER A 62 16.81 -21.83 6.55
N ALA A 63 18.12 -21.54 6.66
CA ALA A 63 19.05 -22.35 7.43
C ALA A 63 18.72 -22.34 8.94
N VAL A 64 18.39 -21.18 9.50
CA VAL A 64 17.95 -21.03 10.90
C VAL A 64 16.63 -21.77 11.13
N ALA A 65 15.65 -21.64 10.22
CA ALA A 65 14.39 -22.35 10.31
C ALA A 65 14.58 -23.87 10.33
N LEU A 66 15.40 -24.41 9.42
CA LEU A 66 15.73 -25.84 9.41
C LEU A 66 16.44 -26.27 10.70
N ALA A 67 17.42 -25.50 11.17
CA ALA A 67 18.16 -25.80 12.38
C ALA A 67 17.28 -25.78 13.64
N LEU A 68 16.38 -24.79 13.74
CA LEU A 68 15.40 -24.72 14.83
C LEU A 68 14.45 -25.91 14.78
N LEU A 69 13.83 -26.20 13.62
CA LEU A 69 12.88 -27.31 13.48
C LEU A 69 13.51 -28.68 13.72
N ALA A 70 14.81 -28.83 13.46
CA ALA A 70 15.56 -30.04 13.80
C ALA A 70 15.68 -30.27 15.31
N ARG A 71 15.80 -29.19 16.09
CA ARG A 71 16.11 -29.23 17.53
C ARG A 71 14.91 -28.98 18.43
N LEU A 72 13.79 -28.47 17.90
CA LEU A 72 12.60 -28.14 18.69
C LEU A 72 12.04 -29.37 19.40
N PRO A 73 11.72 -29.27 20.71
CA PRO A 73 10.99 -30.31 21.44
C PRO A 73 9.59 -30.50 20.89
N ARG A 74 8.89 -31.58 21.30
CA ARG A 74 7.50 -31.81 20.87
C ARG A 74 6.54 -30.76 21.40
N THR A 75 6.82 -30.26 22.61
CA THR A 75 6.08 -29.16 23.27
C THR A 75 7.02 -28.03 23.58
N LEU A 76 6.58 -26.81 23.34
CA LEU A 76 7.34 -25.58 23.61
C LEU A 76 6.91 -24.99 24.95
N SER A 77 7.87 -24.55 25.75
CA SER A 77 7.56 -23.66 26.87
C SER A 77 7.10 -22.29 26.32
N SER A 78 6.35 -21.54 27.12
CA SER A 78 5.90 -20.19 26.74
C SER A 78 7.09 -19.28 26.37
N LYS A 79 8.24 -19.41 27.05
CA LYS A 79 9.46 -18.65 26.73
C LYS A 79 10.05 -19.03 25.37
N GLN A 80 10.06 -20.31 25.03
CA GLN A 80 10.56 -20.80 23.74
C GLN A 80 9.64 -20.35 22.60
N ALA A 81 8.32 -20.43 22.79
CA ALA A 81 7.34 -19.95 21.81
C ALA A 81 7.48 -18.43 21.60
N ALA A 82 7.58 -17.66 22.69
CA ALA A 82 7.77 -16.21 22.62
C ALA A 82 9.09 -15.83 21.89
N ALA A 83 10.19 -16.51 22.21
CA ALA A 83 11.48 -16.27 21.56
C ALA A 83 11.43 -16.61 20.06
N LEU A 84 10.77 -17.72 19.68
CA LEU A 84 10.56 -18.09 18.29
C LEU A 84 9.76 -17.02 17.54
N LEU A 85 8.65 -16.56 18.11
CA LEU A 85 7.77 -15.57 17.49
C LEU A 85 8.44 -14.19 17.40
N ALA A 86 9.23 -13.80 18.41
CA ALA A 86 10.04 -12.60 18.35
C ALA A 86 11.09 -12.68 17.23
N TYR A 87 11.77 -13.84 17.10
CA TYR A 87 12.69 -14.07 15.99
C TYR A 87 11.98 -13.95 14.63
N VAL A 88 10.81 -14.58 14.47
CA VAL A 88 10.04 -14.52 13.21
C VAL A 88 9.64 -13.08 12.88
N PHE A 89 9.22 -12.32 13.87
CA PHE A 89 8.88 -10.90 13.72
C PHE A 89 10.09 -10.08 13.23
N VAL A 90 11.23 -10.19 13.92
CA VAL A 90 12.45 -9.44 13.58
C VAL A 90 13.00 -9.88 12.21
N ALA A 91 13.05 -11.19 11.95
CA ALA A 91 13.47 -11.71 10.65
C ALA A 91 12.55 -11.23 9.51
N GLY A 92 11.25 -11.21 9.75
CA GLY A 92 10.27 -10.71 8.79
C GLY A 92 10.48 -9.23 8.46
N VAL A 93 10.64 -8.37 9.48
CA VAL A 93 10.96 -6.94 9.29
C VAL A 93 12.28 -6.76 8.53
N ALA A 94 13.31 -7.52 8.86
CA ALA A 94 14.60 -7.44 8.17
C ALA A 94 14.50 -7.86 6.70
N LEU A 95 13.81 -8.97 6.41
CA LEU A 95 13.61 -9.47 5.05
C LEU A 95 12.73 -8.51 4.22
N GLN A 96 11.67 -7.95 4.80
CA GLN A 96 10.86 -6.94 4.09
C GLN A 96 11.68 -5.69 3.75
N THR A 97 12.57 -5.26 4.66
CA THR A 97 13.47 -4.12 4.41
C THR A 97 14.42 -4.43 3.26
N ALA A 98 15.01 -5.63 3.23
CA ALA A 98 15.84 -6.10 2.13
C ALA A 98 15.05 -6.20 0.81
N ALA A 99 13.81 -6.68 0.84
CA ALA A 99 12.92 -6.74 -0.33
C ALA A 99 12.57 -5.34 -0.85
N THR A 100 12.28 -4.39 0.04
CA THR A 100 12.01 -2.99 -0.35
C THR A 100 13.25 -2.34 -0.97
N HIS A 101 14.45 -2.71 -0.50
CA HIS A 101 15.71 -2.21 -1.03
C HIS A 101 15.99 -2.61 -2.49
N ILE A 102 15.32 -3.64 -3.01
CA ILE A 102 15.40 -4.02 -4.44
C ILE A 102 14.89 -2.89 -5.36
N VAL A 103 13.82 -2.23 -4.97
CA VAL A 103 13.15 -1.20 -5.79
C VAL A 103 13.46 0.23 -5.34
N GLU A 104 13.94 0.41 -4.11
CA GLU A 104 14.19 1.72 -3.52
C GLU A 104 15.50 1.70 -2.71
N PRO A 105 16.53 2.48 -3.09
CA PRO A 105 17.81 2.53 -2.37
C PRO A 105 17.67 2.88 -0.88
N PHE A 106 16.63 3.64 -0.54
CA PHE A 106 16.30 4.02 0.83
C PHE A 106 14.99 3.35 1.27
N PRO A 107 15.03 2.17 1.92
CA PRO A 107 13.84 1.38 2.23
C PRO A 107 12.74 2.15 2.96
N LEU A 108 13.08 3.02 3.92
CA LEU A 108 12.09 3.85 4.61
C LEU A 108 11.32 4.76 3.64
N ARG A 109 12.00 5.28 2.62
CA ARG A 109 11.36 6.07 1.56
C ARG A 109 10.39 5.23 0.74
N GLY A 110 10.75 4.00 0.39
CA GLY A 110 9.85 3.08 -0.30
C GLY A 110 8.61 2.73 0.52
N LEU A 111 8.75 2.51 1.83
CA LEU A 111 7.63 2.29 2.75
C LEU A 111 6.75 3.54 2.86
N ALA A 112 7.37 4.72 2.98
CA ALA A 112 6.67 6.00 3.05
C ALA A 112 5.91 6.29 1.75
N PHE A 113 6.53 6.08 0.59
CA PHE A 113 5.87 6.23 -0.70
C PHE A 113 4.57 5.42 -0.77
N ARG A 114 4.61 4.15 -0.36
CA ARG A 114 3.45 3.26 -0.42
C ARG A 114 2.34 3.65 0.55
N GLN A 115 2.63 4.40 1.61
CA GLN A 115 1.62 4.88 2.56
C GLN A 115 1.13 6.29 2.23
N TYR A 116 2.03 7.19 1.82
CA TYR A 116 1.71 8.60 1.62
C TYR A 116 1.13 8.89 0.24
N SER A 117 1.48 8.07 -0.79
CA SER A 117 1.06 8.33 -2.16
C SER A 117 -0.42 8.03 -2.39
N ASP A 118 -1.07 8.97 -3.05
CA ASP A 118 -2.43 8.79 -3.55
C ASP A 118 -2.52 7.70 -4.61
N PHE A 119 -1.45 7.49 -5.37
CA PHE A 119 -1.38 6.46 -6.40
C PHE A 119 -1.42 5.04 -5.82
N THR A 120 -0.78 4.81 -4.68
CA THR A 120 -0.67 3.47 -4.08
C THR A 120 -1.76 3.14 -3.07
N GLY A 121 -2.48 4.14 -2.56
CA GLY A 121 -3.51 3.91 -1.55
C GLY A 121 -4.47 5.07 -1.36
N GLY A 122 -3.94 6.26 -1.07
CA GLY A 122 -4.71 7.48 -0.81
C GLY A 122 -5.51 7.49 0.49
N TYR A 123 -5.48 6.41 1.24
CA TYR A 123 -6.15 6.35 2.56
C TYR A 123 -5.58 7.36 3.52
N PHE A 124 -4.27 7.60 3.43
CA PHE A 124 -3.54 8.57 4.25
C PHE A 124 -4.03 9.99 3.99
N THR A 125 -4.00 10.45 2.74
CA THR A 125 -4.37 11.83 2.38
C THR A 125 -5.85 12.14 2.65
N VAL A 126 -6.72 11.13 2.60
CA VAL A 126 -8.11 11.27 3.03
C VAL A 126 -8.19 11.35 4.56
N GLY A 127 -7.60 10.39 5.27
CA GLY A 127 -7.76 10.26 6.72
C GLY A 127 -7.17 11.41 7.52
N VAL A 128 -6.00 11.94 7.12
CA VAL A 128 -5.35 13.05 7.85
C VAL A 128 -6.06 14.40 7.70
N ARG A 129 -6.98 14.51 6.74
CA ARG A 129 -7.78 15.72 6.50
C ARG A 129 -9.15 15.69 7.15
N VAL A 130 -9.50 14.61 7.86
CA VAL A 130 -10.77 14.50 8.57
C VAL A 130 -10.68 15.23 9.91
N ASP A 131 -11.37 16.35 10.04
CA ASP A 131 -11.49 17.10 11.30
C ASP A 131 -12.67 16.62 12.14
N ASP A 132 -13.85 16.50 11.53
CA ASP A 132 -15.07 15.96 12.12
C ASP A 132 -15.35 14.56 11.60
N LEU A 133 -15.04 13.54 12.40
CA LEU A 133 -15.24 12.15 12.04
C LEU A 133 -16.71 11.81 11.75
N TRP A 134 -17.64 12.30 12.58
CA TRP A 134 -19.05 11.94 12.46
C TRP A 134 -19.70 12.60 11.23
N GLY A 135 -19.44 13.88 11.01
CA GLY A 135 -19.88 14.59 9.82
C GLY A 135 -19.27 14.02 8.54
N TRP A 136 -18.00 13.61 8.59
CA TRP A 136 -17.35 12.95 7.45
C TRP A 136 -17.97 11.58 7.14
N LEU A 137 -18.22 10.75 8.15
CA LEU A 137 -18.88 9.45 7.96
C LEU A 137 -20.29 9.60 7.34
N ALA A 138 -21.04 10.61 7.75
CA ALA A 138 -22.38 10.89 7.20
C ALA A 138 -22.34 11.27 5.71
N ARG A 139 -21.28 11.93 5.24
CA ARG A 139 -21.10 12.34 3.84
C ARG A 139 -20.23 11.38 3.03
N PHE A 140 -19.68 10.33 3.63
CA PHE A 140 -18.66 9.47 3.03
C PHE A 140 -19.05 8.93 1.66
N SER A 141 -20.28 8.40 1.49
CA SER A 141 -20.74 7.83 0.22
C SER A 141 -20.82 8.86 -0.91
N GLN A 142 -21.03 10.13 -0.57
CA GLN A 142 -21.12 11.25 -1.52
C GLN A 142 -19.73 11.76 -1.91
N GLU A 143 -18.79 11.73 -0.97
CA GLU A 143 -17.43 12.24 -1.15
C GLU A 143 -16.49 11.20 -1.76
N MET A 144 -16.74 9.87 -1.59
CA MET A 144 -15.79 8.81 -1.92
C MET A 144 -15.41 8.77 -3.41
N GLU A 145 -16.29 9.17 -4.34
CA GLU A 145 -15.95 9.26 -5.76
C GLU A 145 -14.94 10.38 -6.10
N SER A 146 -14.81 11.36 -5.21
CA SER A 146 -13.81 12.42 -5.33
C SER A 146 -12.42 12.03 -4.81
N TYR A 147 -12.33 10.89 -4.15
CA TYR A 147 -11.07 10.38 -3.65
C TYR A 147 -10.25 9.78 -4.79
N ASN A 148 -9.01 9.38 -4.50
CA ASN A 148 -8.17 8.73 -5.51
C ASN A 148 -8.56 7.26 -5.73
N VAL A 149 -7.97 6.68 -6.77
CA VAL A 149 -8.27 5.37 -7.37
C VAL A 149 -8.49 4.21 -6.36
N HIS A 150 -7.83 4.21 -5.21
CA HIS A 150 -7.99 3.15 -4.21
C HIS A 150 -8.99 3.54 -3.12
N ALA A 151 -8.86 4.73 -2.55
CA ALA A 151 -9.75 5.17 -1.48
C ALA A 151 -11.22 5.28 -1.94
N GLU A 152 -11.47 5.63 -3.20
CA GLU A 152 -12.83 5.67 -3.80
C GLU A 152 -13.55 4.32 -3.82
N ARG A 153 -12.83 3.20 -3.65
CA ARG A 153 -13.36 1.82 -3.75
C ARG A 153 -13.37 1.08 -2.42
N HIS A 154 -12.99 1.74 -1.33
CA HIS A 154 -12.86 1.12 -0.02
C HIS A 154 -13.76 1.82 1.01
N PRO A 155 -14.24 1.09 2.03
CA PRO A 155 -14.97 1.67 3.15
C PRO A 155 -14.04 2.53 4.02
N PRO A 156 -14.57 3.29 5.01
CA PRO A 156 -13.84 4.33 5.72
C PRO A 156 -12.73 3.84 6.67
N GLY A 157 -12.60 2.53 6.91
CA GLY A 157 -11.75 2.00 7.98
C GLY A 157 -10.26 2.34 7.84
N LEU A 158 -9.70 2.23 6.63
CA LEU A 158 -8.28 2.56 6.42
C LEU A 158 -8.00 4.06 6.61
N PRO A 159 -8.78 5.01 6.04
CA PRO A 159 -8.66 6.43 6.39
C PRO A 159 -8.81 6.71 7.89
N MET A 160 -9.71 6.02 8.60
CA MET A 160 -9.90 6.19 10.05
C MET A 160 -8.64 5.86 10.86
N ILE A 161 -7.77 4.96 10.39
CA ILE A 161 -6.49 4.69 11.06
C ILE A 161 -5.60 5.94 11.05
N PHE A 162 -5.53 6.64 9.94
CA PHE A 162 -4.72 7.86 9.83
C PHE A 162 -5.35 9.04 10.59
N TRP A 163 -6.69 9.15 10.56
CA TRP A 163 -7.41 10.08 11.42
C TRP A 163 -7.06 9.83 12.90
N LEU A 164 -7.10 8.57 13.35
CA LEU A 164 -6.71 8.20 14.72
C LEU A 164 -5.26 8.59 14.99
N GLY A 165 -4.35 8.37 14.04
CA GLY A 165 -2.95 8.80 14.14
C GLY A 165 -2.83 10.31 14.40
N VAL A 166 -3.58 11.13 13.66
CA VAL A 166 -3.63 12.59 13.89
C VAL A 166 -4.15 12.91 15.30
N GLN A 167 -5.26 12.27 15.74
CA GLN A 167 -5.80 12.52 17.08
C GLN A 167 -4.82 12.14 18.19
N LEU A 168 -4.09 11.04 18.04
CA LEU A 168 -3.10 10.59 19.03
C LEU A 168 -1.84 11.48 19.06
N LEU A 169 -1.47 12.08 17.95
CA LEU A 169 -0.26 12.91 17.83
C LEU A 169 -0.54 14.41 18.07
N ARG A 170 -1.78 14.87 17.91
CA ARG A 170 -2.18 16.27 18.13
C ARG A 170 -1.79 16.82 19.52
N PRO A 171 -1.83 16.04 20.64
CA PRO A 171 -1.34 16.50 21.93
C PRO A 171 0.18 16.63 22.03
N PHE A 172 0.94 16.17 21.03
CA PHE A 172 2.41 16.13 21.02
C PHE A 172 3.00 16.86 19.81
N PRO A 173 2.67 18.16 19.60
CA PRO A 173 3.11 18.89 18.41
C PRO A 173 4.63 19.04 18.33
N GLU A 174 5.33 19.12 19.47
CA GLU A 174 6.80 19.18 19.52
C GLU A 174 7.44 17.89 18.99
N LEU A 175 6.87 16.73 19.30
CA LEU A 175 7.32 15.45 18.74
C LEU A 175 7.13 15.41 17.22
N ALA A 176 5.98 15.87 16.73
CA ALA A 176 5.69 15.94 15.31
C ALA A 176 6.66 16.88 14.60
N ALA A 177 6.92 18.06 15.16
CA ALA A 177 7.88 19.03 14.63
C ALA A 177 9.32 18.47 14.62
N ALA A 178 9.73 17.71 15.65
CA ALA A 178 11.03 17.07 15.70
C ALA A 178 11.20 15.97 14.64
N LEU A 179 10.12 15.31 14.22
CA LEU A 179 10.11 14.27 13.18
C LEU A 179 10.02 14.87 11.76
N GLU A 180 9.48 16.06 11.61
CA GLU A 180 9.21 16.67 10.32
C GLU A 180 10.43 16.75 9.39
N PRO A 181 11.65 17.17 9.83
CA PRO A 181 12.83 17.22 8.96
C PRO A 181 13.18 15.88 8.30
N THR A 182 12.83 14.76 8.96
CA THR A 182 13.02 13.42 8.42
C THR A 182 11.85 12.97 7.54
N LEU A 183 10.62 13.32 7.90
CA LEU A 183 9.41 12.83 7.24
C LEU A 183 9.05 13.63 5.99
N ARG A 184 9.27 14.95 6.00
CA ARG A 184 8.94 15.82 4.88
C ARG A 184 9.62 15.39 3.57
N PRO A 185 10.94 15.14 3.51
CA PRO A 185 11.60 14.64 2.30
C PRO A 185 11.04 13.29 1.82
N LEU A 186 10.51 12.45 2.74
CA LEU A 186 9.90 11.18 2.40
C LEU A 186 8.51 11.32 1.78
N ALA A 187 7.85 12.45 1.98
CA ALA A 187 6.52 12.75 1.45
C ALA A 187 6.56 13.57 0.15
N CYS A 188 7.72 14.18 -0.18
CA CYS A 188 7.89 15.07 -1.32
C CYS A 188 8.09 14.36 -2.67
N PHE A 189 7.27 13.37 -2.97
CA PHE A 189 7.14 12.74 -4.29
C PHE A 189 5.77 13.01 -4.94
N ASP A 190 4.85 13.60 -4.19
CA ASP A 190 3.51 13.97 -4.64
C ASP A 190 3.16 15.33 -4.01
N LEU A 191 2.34 16.11 -4.70
CA LEU A 191 1.93 17.45 -4.25
C LEU A 191 1.09 17.40 -2.98
N ARG A 192 0.14 16.47 -2.90
CA ARG A 192 -0.82 16.38 -1.79
C ARG A 192 -0.16 16.07 -0.45
N PRO A 193 0.73 15.05 -0.33
CA PRO A 193 1.48 14.83 0.90
C PRO A 193 2.44 15.96 1.25
N GLY A 194 3.00 16.66 0.25
CA GLY A 194 3.90 17.79 0.45
C GLY A 194 3.25 19.00 1.14
N GLU A 195 1.92 19.13 1.07
CA GLU A 195 1.16 20.24 1.66
C GLU A 195 0.72 19.99 3.12
N LEU A 196 0.98 18.80 3.66
CA LEU A 196 0.54 18.41 5.00
C LEU A 196 1.42 19.04 6.10
N ASP A 197 0.84 19.29 7.27
CA ASP A 197 1.56 19.75 8.44
C ASP A 197 2.36 18.61 9.12
N ALA A 198 3.17 18.98 10.13
CA ALA A 198 4.03 18.02 10.83
C ALA A 198 3.25 16.89 11.53
N VAL A 199 2.08 17.19 12.10
CA VAL A 199 1.24 16.19 12.79
C VAL A 199 0.64 15.22 11.78
N GLN A 200 0.16 15.74 10.67
CA GLN A 200 -0.37 14.93 9.57
C GLN A 200 0.71 14.02 8.98
N LEU A 201 1.93 14.53 8.75
CA LEU A 201 3.06 13.72 8.28
C LEU A 201 3.45 12.63 9.29
N ALA A 202 3.47 12.95 10.57
CA ALA A 202 3.76 11.98 11.63
C ALA A 202 2.68 10.88 11.72
N ALA A 203 1.41 11.19 11.40
CA ALA A 203 0.34 10.19 11.29
C ALA A 203 0.59 9.18 10.15
N GLY A 204 1.28 9.57 9.08
CA GLY A 204 1.73 8.63 8.05
C GLY A 204 2.77 7.64 8.56
N LEU A 205 3.74 8.09 9.37
CA LEU A 205 4.68 7.18 10.05
C LEU A 205 3.95 6.24 11.01
N PHE A 206 2.96 6.73 11.75
CA PHE A 206 2.09 5.89 12.57
C PHE A 206 1.43 4.79 11.74
N GLY A 207 0.90 5.11 10.54
CA GLY A 207 0.32 4.13 9.62
C GLY A 207 1.34 3.06 9.17
N ILE A 208 2.59 3.44 8.85
CA ILE A 208 3.67 2.50 8.49
C ILE A 208 3.95 1.54 9.66
N LEU A 209 4.04 2.06 10.88
CA LEU A 209 4.32 1.25 12.07
C LEU A 209 3.18 0.28 12.38
N ILE A 210 1.93 0.76 12.39
CA ILE A 210 0.75 -0.08 12.66
C ILE A 210 0.60 -1.17 11.60
N GLU A 211 0.76 -0.83 10.31
CA GLU A 211 0.70 -1.82 9.23
C GLU A 211 1.80 -2.88 9.39
N THR A 212 3.03 -2.47 9.66
CA THR A 212 4.17 -3.39 9.85
C THR A 212 3.95 -4.33 11.04
N ILE A 213 3.47 -3.79 12.18
CA ILE A 213 3.13 -4.60 13.36
C ILE A 213 2.00 -5.56 13.04
N ALA A 214 0.92 -5.11 12.40
CA ALA A 214 -0.20 -5.93 12.00
C ALA A 214 0.23 -7.07 11.07
N ALA A 215 0.98 -6.76 10.01
CA ALA A 215 1.45 -7.76 9.05
C ALA A 215 2.34 -8.84 9.69
N TRP A 216 3.28 -8.44 10.55
CA TRP A 216 4.17 -9.40 11.22
C TRP A 216 3.56 -10.01 12.50
N SER A 217 2.34 -9.61 12.88
CA SER A 217 1.52 -10.34 13.86
C SER A 217 0.75 -11.51 13.23
N VAL A 218 0.63 -11.58 11.89
CA VAL A 218 0.01 -12.73 11.20
C VAL A 218 0.67 -14.07 11.58
N PRO A 219 2.02 -14.22 11.58
CA PRO A 219 2.66 -15.44 12.05
C PRO A 219 2.35 -15.83 13.50
N ILE A 220 2.03 -14.87 14.37
CA ILE A 220 1.64 -15.13 15.76
C ILE A 220 0.28 -15.82 15.81
N LEU A 221 -0.74 -15.27 15.12
CA LEU A 221 -2.05 -15.91 15.03
C LEU A 221 -1.98 -17.23 14.26
N LEU A 222 -1.14 -17.33 13.25
CA LEU A 222 -0.89 -18.55 12.51
C LEU A 222 -0.32 -19.65 13.42
N PHE A 223 0.63 -19.31 14.29
CA PHE A 223 1.16 -20.20 15.32
C PHE A 223 0.02 -20.69 16.23
N VAL A 224 -0.80 -19.79 16.79
CA VAL A 224 -1.92 -20.12 17.68
C VAL A 224 -2.95 -21.02 16.98
N PHE A 225 -3.27 -20.74 15.74
CA PHE A 225 -4.23 -21.54 14.96
C PHE A 225 -3.72 -22.96 14.71
N VAL A 226 -2.51 -23.08 14.17
CA VAL A 226 -1.91 -24.39 13.84
C VAL A 226 -1.57 -25.18 15.09
N GLN A 227 -1.20 -24.52 16.19
CA GLN A 227 -0.97 -25.17 17.50
C GLN A 227 -2.24 -25.93 17.98
N ARG A 228 -3.42 -25.32 17.84
CA ARG A 228 -4.69 -25.95 18.20
C ARG A 228 -5.02 -27.17 17.33
N LEU A 229 -4.58 -27.18 16.08
CA LEU A 229 -4.85 -28.24 15.13
C LEU A 229 -3.86 -29.42 15.20
N ALA A 230 -2.58 -29.12 15.44
CA ALA A 230 -1.51 -30.12 15.26
C ALA A 230 -0.31 -29.98 16.24
N GLY A 231 -0.43 -29.13 17.26
CA GLY A 231 0.59 -28.93 18.29
C GLY A 231 1.77 -28.03 17.89
N ASP A 232 2.69 -27.85 18.83
CA ASP A 232 3.70 -26.80 18.79
C ASP A 232 4.69 -26.90 17.63
N ARG A 233 5.09 -28.09 17.22
CA ARG A 233 6.04 -28.27 16.10
C ARG A 233 5.47 -27.86 14.76
N ALA A 234 4.19 -28.18 14.51
CA ALA A 234 3.50 -27.73 13.30
C ALA A 234 3.30 -26.22 13.32
N ALA A 235 2.96 -25.67 14.49
CA ALA A 235 2.81 -24.23 14.70
C ALA A 235 4.12 -23.47 14.47
N ALA A 236 5.21 -23.95 15.05
CA ALA A 236 6.54 -23.37 14.83
C ALA A 236 6.95 -23.41 13.35
N MET A 237 6.67 -24.52 12.68
CA MET A 237 6.92 -24.65 11.23
C MET A 237 6.11 -23.63 10.44
N ALA A 238 4.82 -23.48 10.71
CA ALA A 238 3.98 -22.50 10.05
C ALA A 238 4.51 -21.07 10.24
N ALA A 239 4.86 -20.69 11.45
CA ALA A 239 5.42 -19.37 11.75
C ALA A 239 6.76 -19.12 11.01
N LEU A 240 7.66 -20.12 10.99
CA LEU A 240 8.97 -20.02 10.32
C LEU A 240 8.88 -20.02 8.79
N LEU A 241 7.84 -20.63 8.19
CA LEU A 241 7.63 -20.62 6.75
C LEU A 241 7.06 -19.27 6.25
N TYR A 242 6.33 -18.53 7.08
CA TYR A 242 5.63 -17.32 6.66
C TYR A 242 6.56 -16.22 6.11
N PRO A 243 7.76 -15.93 6.67
CA PRO A 243 8.69 -14.96 6.10
C PRO A 243 9.29 -15.34 4.74
N LEU A 244 9.09 -16.59 4.26
CA LEU A 244 9.53 -17.02 2.93
C LEU A 244 8.47 -16.78 1.84
N ILE A 245 7.31 -16.22 2.20
CA ILE A 245 6.23 -15.93 1.27
C ILE A 245 6.54 -14.65 0.49
N PRO A 246 6.63 -14.70 -0.85
CA PRO A 246 6.97 -13.51 -1.66
C PRO A 246 6.04 -12.32 -1.38
N GLY A 247 4.72 -12.54 -1.34
CA GLY A 247 3.73 -11.49 -1.11
C GLY A 247 3.83 -10.85 0.28
N ALA A 248 4.23 -11.59 1.32
CA ALA A 248 4.43 -11.02 2.66
C ALA A 248 5.57 -10.01 2.71
N LEU A 249 6.57 -10.15 1.84
CA LEU A 249 7.75 -9.28 1.76
C LEU A 249 7.56 -8.15 0.73
N MET A 250 7.04 -8.48 -0.45
CA MET A 250 6.93 -7.55 -1.58
C MET A 250 5.89 -6.46 -1.34
N TRP A 251 4.80 -6.79 -0.64
CA TRP A 251 3.72 -5.87 -0.29
C TRP A 251 3.98 -5.08 0.99
N ALA A 252 5.23 -4.93 1.42
CA ALA A 252 5.58 -4.12 2.59
C ALA A 252 4.91 -2.74 2.53
N SER A 253 4.33 -2.32 3.66
CA SER A 253 3.57 -1.08 3.80
C SER A 253 2.25 -1.00 3.00
N GLN A 254 1.73 -2.15 2.53
CA GLN A 254 0.37 -2.26 1.97
C GLN A 254 -0.53 -3.05 2.93
N TRP A 255 -1.75 -2.54 3.18
CA TRP A 255 -2.68 -3.08 4.17
C TRP A 255 -3.15 -4.50 3.87
N ASP A 256 -3.23 -4.88 2.58
CA ASP A 256 -3.74 -6.19 2.14
C ASP A 256 -3.02 -7.37 2.80
N ARG A 257 -1.70 -7.26 3.04
CA ARG A 257 -0.93 -8.35 3.68
C ARG A 257 -1.24 -8.53 5.17
N SER A 258 -1.76 -7.49 5.85
CA SER A 258 -2.19 -7.56 7.25
C SER A 258 -3.55 -8.23 7.42
N PHE A 259 -4.37 -8.32 6.35
CA PHE A 259 -5.71 -8.89 6.40
C PHE A 259 -5.74 -10.39 6.72
N GLY A 260 -4.61 -11.07 6.61
CA GLY A 260 -4.42 -12.41 7.16
C GLY A 260 -4.75 -12.55 8.65
N LEU A 261 -4.67 -11.46 9.43
CA LEU A 261 -5.11 -11.42 10.82
C LEU A 261 -6.60 -11.74 10.96
N PHE A 262 -7.45 -11.17 10.10
CA PHE A 262 -8.89 -11.39 10.12
C PHE A 262 -9.25 -12.83 9.78
N SER A 263 -8.57 -13.43 8.79
CA SER A 263 -8.77 -14.83 8.42
C SER A 263 -8.43 -15.76 9.59
N LEU A 264 -7.26 -15.59 10.19
CA LEU A 264 -6.81 -16.44 11.30
C LEU A 264 -7.63 -16.23 12.56
N ALA A 265 -7.94 -14.97 12.92
CA ALA A 265 -8.78 -14.68 14.08
C ALA A 265 -10.17 -15.30 13.92
N THR A 266 -10.79 -15.21 12.74
CA THR A 266 -12.05 -15.87 12.43
C THR A 266 -11.95 -17.39 12.62
N LEU A 267 -10.94 -18.04 12.04
CA LEU A 267 -10.74 -19.49 12.16
C LEU A 267 -10.46 -19.94 13.61
N ILE A 268 -9.65 -19.16 14.36
CA ILE A 268 -9.38 -19.41 15.79
C ILE A 268 -10.66 -19.33 16.62
N LEU A 269 -11.51 -18.36 16.34
CA LEU A 269 -12.79 -18.18 17.03
C LEU A 269 -13.81 -19.25 16.64
N VAL A 270 -13.83 -19.67 15.37
CA VAL A 270 -14.62 -20.83 14.93
C VAL A 270 -14.20 -22.10 15.68
N GLU A 271 -12.91 -22.39 15.81
CA GLU A 271 -12.45 -23.54 16.62
C GLU A 271 -12.86 -23.41 18.10
N ALA A 272 -12.76 -22.22 18.69
CA ALA A 272 -13.19 -21.96 20.06
C ALA A 272 -14.71 -22.16 20.25
N MET A 273 -15.51 -21.73 19.27
CA MET A 273 -16.96 -21.94 19.20
C MET A 273 -17.29 -23.43 19.14
N LEU A 274 -16.59 -24.19 18.29
CA LEU A 274 -16.81 -25.63 18.10
C LEU A 274 -16.40 -26.45 19.32
N ALA A 275 -15.32 -26.06 19.99
CA ALA A 275 -14.82 -26.75 21.20
C ALA A 275 -15.70 -26.57 22.44
N ALA A 276 -16.60 -25.59 22.48
CA ALA A 276 -17.43 -25.26 23.62
C ALA A 276 -18.88 -24.96 23.22
N PRO A 277 -19.58 -25.91 22.56
CA PRO A 277 -20.83 -25.63 21.87
C PRO A 277 -21.93 -25.05 22.75
N VAL A 278 -22.14 -25.60 23.94
CA VAL A 278 -23.22 -25.19 24.87
C VAL A 278 -22.74 -24.25 26.00
N ARG A 279 -21.46 -23.86 26.00
CA ARG A 279 -20.90 -22.98 27.06
C ARG A 279 -20.94 -21.52 26.62
N PRO A 280 -21.08 -20.54 27.55
CA PRO A 280 -21.10 -19.11 27.24
C PRO A 280 -19.89 -18.66 26.37
N ARG A 281 -18.71 -19.23 26.61
CA ARG A 281 -17.50 -18.96 25.82
C ARG A 281 -17.65 -19.33 24.34
N GLY A 282 -18.45 -20.35 24.00
CA GLY A 282 -18.69 -20.70 22.60
C GLY A 282 -19.62 -19.70 21.89
N PHE A 283 -20.60 -19.17 22.59
CA PHE A 283 -21.46 -18.09 22.08
C PHE A 283 -20.69 -16.77 21.95
N ALA A 284 -19.85 -16.45 22.94
CA ALA A 284 -18.97 -15.29 22.86
C ALA A 284 -17.99 -15.40 21.66
N ALA A 285 -17.40 -16.58 21.45
CA ALA A 285 -16.52 -16.81 20.29
C ALA A 285 -17.26 -16.60 18.96
N ALA A 286 -18.51 -17.01 18.84
CA ALA A 286 -19.32 -16.77 17.65
C ALA A 286 -19.57 -15.26 17.43
N PHE A 287 -19.96 -14.52 18.46
CA PHE A 287 -20.13 -13.07 18.38
C PHE A 287 -18.84 -12.36 17.98
N PHE A 288 -17.71 -12.70 18.63
CA PHE A 288 -16.41 -12.08 18.30
C PHE A 288 -15.91 -12.49 16.92
N ALA A 289 -16.25 -13.68 16.39
CA ALA A 289 -15.96 -14.02 15.00
C ALA A 289 -16.67 -13.06 14.03
N GLY A 290 -17.94 -12.74 14.30
CA GLY A 290 -18.67 -11.72 13.56
C GLY A 290 -18.06 -10.32 13.68
N LEU A 291 -17.62 -9.93 14.87
CA LEU A 291 -16.96 -8.64 15.09
C LEU A 291 -15.63 -8.53 14.35
N VAL A 292 -14.85 -9.62 14.28
CA VAL A 292 -13.62 -9.67 13.46
C VAL A 292 -13.95 -9.51 11.98
N LEU A 293 -15.01 -10.12 11.49
CA LEU A 293 -15.49 -9.95 10.12
C LEU A 293 -15.96 -8.52 9.84
N PHE A 294 -16.64 -7.87 10.80
CA PHE A 294 -16.96 -6.46 10.72
C PHE A 294 -15.70 -5.61 10.57
N LEU A 295 -14.71 -5.78 11.44
CA LEU A 295 -13.45 -5.04 11.37
C LEU A 295 -12.74 -5.26 10.02
N GLY A 296 -12.72 -6.50 9.53
CA GLY A 296 -12.16 -6.81 8.21
C GLY A 296 -12.90 -6.10 7.09
N THR A 297 -14.24 -6.13 7.09
CA THR A 297 -15.05 -5.48 6.06
C THR A 297 -15.06 -3.96 6.18
N LEU A 298 -14.84 -3.41 7.38
CA LEU A 298 -14.63 -1.97 7.59
C LEU A 298 -13.30 -1.49 6.97
N MET A 299 -12.27 -2.34 6.93
CA MET A 299 -10.99 -2.02 6.25
C MET A 299 -11.11 -2.18 4.73
N SER A 300 -11.80 -3.21 4.27
CA SER A 300 -12.00 -3.48 2.84
C SER A 300 -13.20 -4.39 2.62
N PHE A 301 -14.12 -4.04 1.74
CA PHE A 301 -15.18 -4.95 1.29
C PHE A 301 -14.62 -6.21 0.63
N GLY A 302 -13.41 -6.15 0.09
CA GLY A 302 -12.66 -7.31 -0.44
C GLY A 302 -12.36 -8.39 0.61
N ASN A 303 -12.59 -8.14 1.90
CA ASN A 303 -12.45 -9.12 2.98
C ASN A 303 -13.73 -9.96 3.24
N LEU A 304 -14.85 -9.70 2.54
CA LEU A 304 -16.06 -10.53 2.64
C LEU A 304 -15.82 -12.04 2.44
N PRO A 305 -14.92 -12.49 1.53
CA PRO A 305 -14.62 -13.91 1.37
C PRO A 305 -14.06 -14.61 2.63
N ILE A 306 -13.56 -13.85 3.61
CA ILE A 306 -13.16 -14.40 4.91
C ILE A 306 -14.36 -15.01 5.65
N ALA A 307 -15.56 -14.42 5.51
CA ALA A 307 -16.78 -15.01 6.04
C ALA A 307 -17.11 -16.33 5.35
N MET A 308 -16.86 -16.45 4.05
CA MET A 308 -17.09 -17.68 3.30
C MET A 308 -16.14 -18.80 3.77
N ILE A 309 -14.82 -18.52 3.88
CA ILE A 309 -13.88 -19.56 4.34
C ILE A 309 -14.16 -19.97 5.79
N GLY A 310 -14.47 -19.01 6.68
CA GLY A 310 -14.86 -19.30 8.07
C GLY A 310 -16.14 -20.11 8.18
N GLY A 311 -17.16 -19.76 7.39
CA GLY A 311 -18.45 -20.44 7.34
C GLY A 311 -18.34 -21.87 6.78
N LEU A 312 -17.67 -22.04 5.63
CA LEU A 312 -17.45 -23.37 5.03
C LEU A 312 -16.60 -24.26 5.95
N TYR A 313 -15.59 -23.69 6.59
CA TYR A 313 -14.80 -24.41 7.58
C TYR A 313 -15.65 -24.85 8.77
N ALA A 314 -16.46 -23.97 9.34
CA ALA A 314 -17.37 -24.29 10.43
C ALA A 314 -18.34 -25.42 10.06
N LEU A 315 -18.99 -25.33 8.89
CA LEU A 315 -19.93 -26.35 8.40
C LEU A 315 -19.25 -27.72 8.22
N ALA A 316 -18.09 -27.74 7.57
CA ALA A 316 -17.34 -28.98 7.37
C ALA A 316 -16.86 -29.61 8.70
N ARG A 317 -16.49 -28.78 9.69
CA ARG A 317 -16.13 -29.24 11.04
C ARG A 317 -17.32 -29.73 11.83
N ILE A 318 -18.48 -29.06 11.77
CA ILE A 318 -19.74 -29.49 12.40
C ILE A 318 -20.13 -30.87 11.86
N TRP A 319 -20.03 -31.08 10.56
CA TRP A 319 -20.27 -32.37 9.92
C TRP A 319 -19.28 -33.43 10.41
N ALA A 320 -17.99 -33.16 10.35
CA ALA A 320 -16.94 -34.11 10.75
C ALA A 320 -16.95 -34.46 12.25
N LEU A 321 -17.47 -33.59 13.09
CA LEU A 321 -17.61 -33.82 14.54
C LEU A 321 -19.01 -34.41 14.92
N GLU A 322 -19.84 -34.73 13.93
CA GLU A 322 -21.21 -35.25 14.14
C GLU A 322 -22.08 -34.33 15.02
N GLN A 323 -21.85 -33.04 14.96
CA GLN A 323 -22.52 -32.04 15.81
C GLN A 323 -23.84 -31.51 15.21
N LEU A 324 -24.32 -32.10 14.14
CA LEU A 324 -25.59 -31.72 13.51
C LEU A 324 -26.80 -31.85 14.49
N ARG A 325 -26.76 -32.77 15.44
CA ARG A 325 -27.76 -32.88 16.51
C ARG A 325 -27.85 -31.61 17.38
N LEU A 326 -26.82 -30.78 17.39
CA LEU A 326 -26.77 -29.49 18.11
C LEU A 326 -27.24 -28.34 17.23
N TRP A 327 -28.00 -28.59 16.15
CA TRP A 327 -28.39 -27.56 15.18
C TRP A 327 -29.03 -26.30 15.81
N PRO A 328 -29.88 -26.36 16.89
CA PRO A 328 -30.41 -25.14 17.46
C PRO A 328 -29.31 -24.24 18.08
N VAL A 329 -28.34 -24.89 18.75
CA VAL A 329 -27.19 -24.20 19.33
C VAL A 329 -26.32 -23.59 18.22
N ARG A 330 -26.10 -24.32 17.12
CA ARG A 330 -25.30 -23.84 15.97
C ARG A 330 -26.01 -22.71 15.25
N LEU A 331 -27.33 -22.76 15.14
CA LEU A 331 -28.14 -21.66 14.61
C LEU A 331 -28.00 -20.41 15.50
N ALA A 332 -28.16 -20.56 16.82
CA ALA A 332 -27.99 -19.44 17.76
C ALA A 332 -26.59 -18.82 17.70
N GLN A 333 -25.54 -19.65 17.56
CA GLN A 333 -24.17 -19.18 17.34
C GLN A 333 -24.01 -18.46 15.99
N GLY A 334 -24.65 -18.94 14.92
CA GLY A 334 -24.70 -18.28 13.61
C GLY A 334 -25.38 -16.91 13.70
N VAL A 335 -26.50 -16.81 14.42
CA VAL A 335 -27.20 -15.54 14.68
C VAL A 335 -26.29 -14.56 15.46
N LEU A 336 -25.58 -15.02 16.47
CA LEU A 336 -24.63 -14.18 17.22
C LEU A 336 -23.46 -13.72 16.36
N ALA A 337 -22.93 -14.60 15.50
CA ALA A 337 -21.90 -14.19 14.54
C ALA A 337 -22.43 -13.13 13.55
N PHE A 338 -23.66 -13.30 13.08
CA PHE A 338 -24.32 -12.28 12.25
C PHE A 338 -24.54 -10.95 13.01
N ILE A 339 -24.96 -10.99 14.28
CA ILE A 339 -25.08 -9.79 15.12
C ILE A 339 -23.71 -9.12 15.30
N GLY A 340 -22.65 -9.90 15.52
CA GLY A 340 -21.28 -9.38 15.62
C GLY A 340 -20.80 -8.69 14.32
N LEU A 341 -21.20 -9.20 13.16
CA LEU A 341 -20.89 -8.61 11.87
C LEU A 341 -21.78 -7.40 11.54
N ALA A 342 -23.10 -7.59 11.59
CA ALA A 342 -24.07 -6.60 11.12
C ALA A 342 -24.39 -5.52 12.15
N GLY A 343 -24.30 -5.82 13.46
CA GLY A 343 -24.63 -4.89 14.54
C GLY A 343 -23.78 -3.61 14.51
N PRO A 344 -22.45 -3.68 14.43
CA PRO A 344 -21.63 -2.48 14.34
C PRO A 344 -21.86 -1.69 13.03
N TRP A 345 -22.14 -2.35 11.88
CA TRP A 345 -22.56 -1.66 10.67
C TRP A 345 -23.89 -0.92 10.89
N ALA A 346 -24.88 -1.57 11.51
CA ALA A 346 -26.14 -0.92 11.86
C ALA A 346 -25.93 0.26 12.82
N ALA A 347 -25.01 0.13 13.78
CA ALA A 347 -24.67 1.23 14.68
C ALA A 347 -24.06 2.43 13.91
N LEU A 348 -23.16 2.21 12.95
CA LEU A 348 -22.62 3.28 12.11
C LEU A 348 -23.71 3.96 11.28
N VAL A 349 -24.65 3.19 10.72
CA VAL A 349 -25.79 3.75 9.97
C VAL A 349 -26.69 4.58 10.86
N LEU A 350 -27.04 4.07 12.04
CA LEU A 350 -28.02 4.72 12.93
C LEU A 350 -27.42 5.90 13.72
N LEU A 351 -26.16 5.81 14.14
CA LEU A 351 -25.54 6.79 15.04
C LEU A 351 -24.69 7.83 14.30
N ALA A 352 -24.02 7.42 13.20
CA ALA A 352 -23.18 8.30 12.40
C ALA A 352 -23.84 8.77 11.10
N GLY A 353 -25.04 8.27 10.76
CA GLY A 353 -25.65 8.56 9.46
C GLY A 353 -24.90 7.97 8.27
N PHE A 354 -24.03 6.97 8.49
CA PHE A 354 -23.22 6.37 7.44
C PHE A 354 -24.08 5.64 6.41
N ASP A 355 -23.96 6.01 5.15
CA ASP A 355 -24.66 5.32 4.05
C ASP A 355 -23.86 4.09 3.59
N LEU A 356 -24.06 2.97 4.27
CA LEU A 356 -23.41 1.69 3.94
C LEU A 356 -23.77 1.21 2.52
N ARG A 357 -25.04 1.38 2.13
CA ARG A 357 -25.53 0.91 0.83
C ARG A 357 -24.90 1.71 -0.30
N GLY A 358 -24.97 3.04 -0.24
CA GLY A 358 -24.36 3.91 -1.26
C GLY A 358 -22.84 3.72 -1.36
N SER A 359 -22.16 3.56 -0.22
CA SER A 359 -20.72 3.28 -0.20
C SER A 359 -20.37 1.94 -0.87
N TYR A 360 -21.14 0.88 -0.61
CA TYR A 360 -20.94 -0.43 -1.23
C TYR A 360 -21.25 -0.40 -2.73
N GLU A 361 -22.40 0.19 -3.14
CA GLU A 361 -22.81 0.32 -4.54
C GLU A 361 -21.77 1.10 -5.34
N THR A 362 -21.27 2.22 -4.81
CA THR A 362 -20.20 3.03 -5.44
C THR A 362 -18.91 2.24 -5.58
N ALA A 363 -18.44 1.60 -4.50
CA ALA A 363 -17.24 0.78 -4.53
C ALA A 363 -17.33 -0.33 -5.58
N MET A 364 -18.46 -1.04 -5.63
CA MET A 364 -18.68 -2.12 -6.60
C MET A 364 -18.81 -1.62 -8.03
N ARG A 365 -19.51 -0.52 -8.25
CA ARG A 365 -19.64 0.09 -9.58
C ARG A 365 -18.29 0.49 -10.16
N LEU A 366 -17.46 1.19 -9.38
CA LEU A 366 -16.12 1.61 -9.79
C LEU A 366 -15.18 0.41 -9.97
N HIS A 367 -15.32 -0.61 -9.13
CA HIS A 367 -14.51 -1.83 -9.24
C HIS A 367 -14.88 -2.65 -10.48
N LEU A 368 -16.16 -2.84 -10.75
CA LEU A 368 -16.65 -3.60 -11.89
C LEU A 368 -16.47 -2.85 -13.24
N ALA A 369 -16.28 -1.54 -13.21
CA ALA A 369 -15.94 -0.74 -14.39
C ALA A 369 -14.52 -1.04 -14.91
N LEU A 370 -13.66 -1.72 -14.14
CA LEU A 370 -12.36 -2.19 -14.64
C LEU A 370 -12.56 -3.23 -15.74
N GLU A 371 -12.16 -2.89 -16.96
CA GLU A 371 -12.24 -3.79 -18.11
C GLU A 371 -11.21 -4.93 -17.94
N ARG A 372 -11.69 -6.14 -17.77
CA ARG A 372 -10.89 -7.37 -17.61
C ARG A 372 -11.65 -8.54 -18.23
N ASP A 373 -10.99 -9.26 -19.13
CA ASP A 373 -11.55 -10.43 -19.78
C ASP A 373 -11.85 -11.55 -18.78
N TYR A 374 -13.08 -12.06 -18.80
CA TYR A 374 -13.53 -13.06 -17.82
C TYR A 374 -12.65 -14.31 -17.79
N TRP A 375 -12.52 -15.03 -18.92
CA TRP A 375 -11.86 -16.33 -18.96
C TRP A 375 -10.36 -16.29 -18.63
N PRO A 376 -9.57 -15.36 -19.18
CA PRO A 376 -8.17 -15.24 -18.77
C PRO A 376 -8.03 -15.01 -17.27
N PHE A 377 -8.84 -14.13 -16.67
CA PHE A 377 -8.72 -13.80 -15.25
C PHE A 377 -9.22 -14.90 -14.32
N VAL A 378 -10.21 -15.72 -14.71
CA VAL A 378 -10.62 -16.91 -13.93
C VAL A 378 -9.44 -17.87 -13.70
N LEU A 379 -8.55 -18.01 -14.69
CA LEU A 379 -7.34 -18.84 -14.59
C LEU A 379 -6.19 -18.08 -13.90
N TRP A 380 -6.05 -16.78 -14.16
CA TRP A 380 -5.00 -15.96 -13.59
C TRP A 380 -5.16 -15.73 -12.09
N HIS A 381 -6.37 -15.58 -11.56
CA HIS A 381 -6.60 -15.32 -10.15
C HIS A 381 -5.98 -16.39 -9.23
N PRO A 382 -6.23 -17.70 -9.42
CA PRO A 382 -5.55 -18.74 -8.65
C PRO A 382 -4.04 -18.74 -8.85
N TRP A 383 -3.57 -18.54 -10.08
CA TRP A 383 -2.15 -18.51 -10.38
C TRP A 383 -1.42 -17.37 -9.67
N ASP A 384 -2.01 -16.18 -9.69
CA ASP A 384 -1.47 -14.99 -9.08
C ASP A 384 -1.32 -15.20 -7.56
N ILE A 385 -2.40 -15.57 -6.84
CA ILE A 385 -2.28 -15.85 -5.40
C ILE A 385 -1.32 -17.00 -5.09
N PHE A 386 -1.23 -18.02 -5.94
CA PHE A 386 -0.31 -19.16 -5.74
C PHE A 386 1.15 -18.72 -5.83
N THR A 387 1.49 -17.86 -6.79
CA THR A 387 2.85 -17.35 -6.95
C THR A 387 3.24 -16.41 -5.79
N PHE A 388 2.33 -15.57 -5.33
CA PHE A 388 2.58 -14.67 -4.20
C PHE A 388 2.54 -15.34 -2.83
N ALA A 389 1.73 -16.38 -2.63
CA ALA A 389 1.71 -17.17 -1.39
C ALA A 389 2.76 -18.29 -1.35
N GLY A 390 3.53 -18.45 -2.42
CA GLY A 390 4.55 -19.51 -2.57
C GLY A 390 3.97 -20.77 -3.21
N LEU A 391 4.30 -20.98 -4.49
CA LEU A 391 3.83 -22.13 -5.29
C LEU A 391 3.96 -23.48 -4.58
N PRO A 392 5.09 -23.82 -3.93
CA PRO A 392 5.22 -25.09 -3.22
C PRO A 392 4.13 -25.30 -2.18
N LEU A 393 3.83 -24.27 -1.38
CA LEU A 393 2.81 -24.35 -0.33
C LEU A 393 1.40 -24.35 -0.92
N ALA A 394 1.15 -23.55 -1.96
CA ALA A 394 -0.14 -23.49 -2.64
C ALA A 394 -0.50 -24.85 -3.28
N MET A 395 0.46 -25.50 -3.94
CA MET A 395 0.28 -26.84 -4.50
C MET A 395 0.00 -27.89 -3.42
N ILE A 396 0.73 -27.83 -2.30
CA ILE A 396 0.47 -28.70 -1.15
C ILE A 396 -0.94 -28.47 -0.60
N ALA A 397 -1.29 -27.20 -0.33
CA ALA A 397 -2.56 -26.82 0.27
C ALA A 397 -3.76 -27.24 -0.57
N THR A 398 -3.63 -27.16 -1.89
CA THR A 398 -4.75 -27.45 -2.81
C THR A 398 -4.86 -28.94 -3.14
N CYS A 399 -3.72 -29.63 -3.33
CA CYS A 399 -3.70 -30.98 -3.87
C CYS A 399 -3.43 -32.09 -2.84
N LEU A 400 -2.69 -31.81 -1.76
CA LEU A 400 -2.12 -32.87 -0.91
C LEU A 400 -2.67 -32.92 0.52
N THR A 401 -3.52 -31.97 0.93
CA THR A 401 -3.99 -31.85 2.33
C THR A 401 -5.35 -32.49 2.61
N TRP A 402 -6.04 -33.01 1.61
CA TRP A 402 -7.38 -33.58 1.71
C TRP A 402 -7.52 -34.68 2.78
N GLN A 403 -6.50 -35.51 2.98
CA GLN A 403 -6.49 -36.55 4.02
C GLN A 403 -6.07 -36.03 5.40
N ARG A 404 -5.45 -34.85 5.48
CA ARG A 404 -4.85 -34.32 6.71
C ARG A 404 -5.72 -33.27 7.39
N ALA A 405 -6.31 -32.41 6.61
CA ALA A 405 -7.15 -31.31 7.07
C ALA A 405 -8.33 -31.09 6.12
N PRO A 406 -9.21 -32.11 5.92
CA PRO A 406 -10.24 -32.08 4.88
C PRO A 406 -11.15 -30.85 4.97
N ALA A 407 -11.58 -30.48 6.17
CA ALA A 407 -12.46 -29.32 6.37
C ALA A 407 -11.80 -28.00 5.95
N LEU A 408 -10.54 -27.79 6.34
CA LEU A 408 -9.81 -26.55 5.98
C LEU A 408 -9.46 -26.53 4.50
N THR A 409 -9.07 -27.70 3.94
CA THR A 409 -8.77 -27.85 2.50
C THR A 409 -10.03 -27.58 1.67
N PHE A 410 -11.17 -28.15 2.07
CA PHE A 410 -12.45 -27.90 1.41
C PHE A 410 -12.82 -26.40 1.44
N ALA A 411 -12.76 -25.78 2.63
CA ALA A 411 -13.08 -24.37 2.78
C ALA A 411 -12.18 -23.48 1.90
N TRP A 412 -10.87 -23.78 1.87
CA TRP A 412 -9.90 -23.10 1.02
C TRP A 412 -10.22 -23.24 -0.47
N VAL A 413 -10.33 -24.49 -0.96
CA VAL A 413 -10.50 -24.75 -2.39
C VAL A 413 -11.85 -24.23 -2.89
N ALA A 414 -12.92 -24.44 -2.10
CA ALA A 414 -14.26 -23.97 -2.46
C ALA A 414 -14.34 -22.43 -2.48
N THR A 415 -13.71 -21.75 -1.51
CA THR A 415 -13.67 -20.28 -1.51
C THR A 415 -12.85 -19.74 -2.67
N LEU A 416 -11.69 -20.33 -2.96
CA LEU A 416 -10.85 -19.95 -4.10
C LEU A 416 -11.62 -20.11 -5.43
N ALA A 417 -12.26 -21.27 -5.62
CA ALA A 417 -13.05 -21.55 -6.82
C ALA A 417 -14.21 -20.56 -6.98
N ALA A 418 -14.97 -20.31 -5.90
CA ALA A 418 -16.07 -19.37 -5.92
C ALA A 418 -15.60 -17.94 -6.25
N GLN A 419 -14.52 -17.46 -5.63
CA GLN A 419 -13.98 -16.12 -5.91
C GLN A 419 -13.49 -15.98 -7.35
N SER A 420 -12.84 -17.00 -7.89
CA SER A 420 -12.37 -17.00 -9.28
C SER A 420 -13.53 -17.01 -10.26
N LEU A 421 -14.54 -17.87 -10.03
CA LEU A 421 -15.71 -18.01 -10.94
C LEU A 421 -16.66 -16.83 -10.86
N LEU A 422 -16.87 -16.24 -9.69
CA LEU A 422 -17.70 -15.04 -9.53
C LEU A 422 -17.05 -13.80 -10.15
N HIS A 423 -15.75 -13.85 -10.41
CA HIS A 423 -14.98 -12.79 -11.04
C HIS A 423 -15.19 -11.41 -10.37
N VAL A 424 -15.37 -11.42 -9.05
CA VAL A 424 -15.55 -10.21 -8.25
C VAL A 424 -14.22 -9.44 -8.15
N ALA A 425 -13.09 -10.14 -7.97
CA ALA A 425 -11.78 -9.52 -8.11
C ALA A 425 -11.45 -9.26 -9.58
N ARG A 426 -10.93 -8.07 -9.87
CA ARG A 426 -10.59 -7.63 -11.24
C ARG A 426 -9.07 -7.59 -11.45
N GLY A 427 -8.35 -8.60 -10.99
CA GLY A 427 -6.89 -8.70 -11.05
C GLY A 427 -6.22 -8.41 -9.70
N GLU A 428 -4.90 -8.39 -9.67
CA GLU A 428 -4.06 -8.14 -8.48
C GLU A 428 -4.34 -9.10 -7.31
N THR A 429 -4.80 -10.32 -7.60
CA THR A 429 -5.18 -11.27 -6.54
C THR A 429 -3.98 -11.73 -5.71
N GLY A 430 -2.77 -11.64 -6.24
CA GLY A 430 -1.52 -11.81 -5.49
C GLY A 430 -1.34 -10.79 -4.37
N ARG A 431 -2.06 -9.65 -4.42
CA ARG A 431 -2.13 -8.66 -3.35
C ARG A 431 -3.43 -8.77 -2.56
N VAL A 432 -4.55 -8.52 -3.22
CA VAL A 432 -5.85 -8.38 -2.56
C VAL A 432 -6.36 -9.66 -1.89
N TRP A 433 -5.85 -10.84 -2.27
CA TRP A 433 -6.17 -12.13 -1.64
C TRP A 433 -5.11 -12.62 -0.64
N MET A 434 -4.18 -11.76 -0.21
CA MET A 434 -3.15 -12.13 0.79
C MET A 434 -3.73 -12.63 2.12
N TYR A 435 -5.00 -12.35 2.43
CA TYR A 435 -5.69 -12.96 3.56
C TYR A 435 -5.82 -14.49 3.46
N PHE A 436 -5.61 -15.10 2.29
CA PHE A 436 -5.51 -16.56 2.11
C PHE A 436 -4.11 -17.12 2.41
N ALA A 437 -3.06 -16.32 2.29
CA ALA A 437 -1.69 -16.81 2.46
C ALA A 437 -1.47 -17.56 3.77
N PRO A 438 -1.95 -17.11 4.94
CA PRO A 438 -1.76 -17.86 6.19
C PRO A 438 -2.52 -19.20 6.20
N VAL A 439 -3.64 -19.33 5.49
CA VAL A 439 -4.37 -20.60 5.35
C VAL A 439 -3.56 -21.59 4.52
N ILE A 440 -2.94 -21.13 3.43
CA ILE A 440 -2.04 -21.92 2.58
C ILE A 440 -0.85 -22.42 3.40
N VAL A 441 -0.23 -21.56 4.21
CA VAL A 441 0.90 -21.93 5.08
C VAL A 441 0.48 -22.90 6.17
N ALA A 442 -0.70 -22.71 6.79
CA ALA A 442 -1.25 -23.66 7.76
C ALA A 442 -1.39 -25.05 7.15
N LEU A 443 -2.05 -25.16 6.00
CA LEU A 443 -2.22 -26.42 5.28
C LEU A 443 -0.88 -27.06 4.91
N GLY A 444 0.08 -26.26 4.41
CA GLY A 444 1.44 -26.73 4.11
C GLY A 444 2.15 -27.32 5.33
N SER A 445 2.07 -26.65 6.47
CA SER A 445 2.69 -27.12 7.72
C SER A 445 2.03 -28.40 8.25
N LEU A 446 0.69 -28.51 8.17
CA LEU A 446 -0.06 -29.72 8.53
C LEU A 446 0.33 -30.93 7.66
N TRP A 447 0.59 -30.71 6.39
CA TRP A 447 1.06 -31.78 5.49
C TRP A 447 2.51 -32.21 5.79
N LEU A 448 3.41 -31.26 6.08
CA LEU A 448 4.82 -31.50 6.39
C LEU A 448 5.03 -32.16 7.76
N THR A 449 4.03 -32.11 8.65
CA THR A 449 4.06 -32.76 9.97
C THR A 449 3.27 -34.07 9.95
N ARG A 450 3.76 -35.13 10.58
CA ARG A 450 3.04 -36.38 10.78
C ARG A 450 2.08 -36.28 11.97
N ARG A 451 1.11 -37.22 12.05
CA ARG A 451 0.16 -37.25 13.18
C ARG A 451 0.85 -37.31 14.56
N GLU A 452 1.99 -37.99 14.65
CA GLU A 452 2.80 -38.07 15.89
C GLU A 452 3.70 -36.84 16.12
N GLY A 453 3.49 -35.75 15.41
CA GLY A 453 4.30 -34.52 15.50
C GLY A 453 5.69 -34.62 14.85
N ALA A 454 5.99 -35.73 14.16
CA ALA A 454 7.27 -35.90 13.48
C ALA A 454 7.33 -35.07 12.18
N ILE A 455 8.40 -34.32 12.00
CA ILE A 455 8.64 -33.51 10.79
C ILE A 455 9.20 -34.40 9.69
N ARG A 456 8.77 -34.17 8.45
CA ARG A 456 9.26 -34.83 7.25
C ARG A 456 10.45 -34.03 6.71
N PHE A 457 11.62 -34.15 7.35
CA PHE A 457 12.77 -33.26 7.08
C PHE A 457 13.19 -33.17 5.61
N ALA A 458 13.25 -34.28 4.89
CA ALA A 458 13.65 -34.26 3.49
C ALA A 458 12.64 -33.47 2.62
N GLN A 459 11.34 -33.63 2.88
CA GLN A 459 10.30 -32.85 2.18
C GLN A 459 10.32 -31.39 2.61
N LEU A 460 10.52 -31.11 3.90
CA LEU A 460 10.64 -29.77 4.43
C LEU A 460 11.82 -29.03 3.81
N SER A 461 13.01 -29.62 3.79
CA SER A 461 14.21 -29.01 3.19
C SER A 461 14.01 -28.71 1.71
N PHE A 462 13.36 -29.61 0.99
CA PHE A 462 13.01 -29.39 -0.42
C PHE A 462 12.02 -28.21 -0.59
N VAL A 463 10.94 -28.17 0.19
CA VAL A 463 9.94 -27.10 0.13
C VAL A 463 10.56 -25.76 0.53
N ILE A 464 11.36 -25.70 1.59
CA ILE A 464 12.07 -24.47 1.99
C ILE A 464 13.03 -24.01 0.90
N GLY A 465 13.80 -24.92 0.30
CA GLY A 465 14.70 -24.59 -0.81
C GLY A 465 13.96 -23.98 -2.00
N LEU A 466 12.84 -24.57 -2.39
CA LEU A 466 11.99 -24.02 -3.46
C LEU A 466 11.39 -22.67 -3.12
N LEU A 467 10.88 -22.49 -1.87
CA LEU A 467 10.33 -21.21 -1.42
C LEU A 467 11.40 -20.11 -1.41
N THR A 468 12.60 -20.43 -0.92
CA THR A 468 13.75 -19.51 -0.90
C THR A 468 14.12 -19.07 -2.30
N ALA A 469 14.27 -20.04 -3.23
CA ALA A 469 14.61 -19.75 -4.61
C ALA A 469 13.49 -18.94 -5.32
N GLN A 470 12.23 -19.34 -5.10
CA GLN A 470 11.09 -18.61 -5.65
C GLN A 470 11.00 -17.19 -5.09
N ALA A 471 11.13 -16.99 -3.79
CA ALA A 471 11.06 -15.67 -3.18
C ALA A 471 12.17 -14.74 -3.70
N ALA A 472 13.39 -15.25 -3.80
CA ALA A 472 14.51 -14.49 -4.37
C ALA A 472 14.26 -14.11 -5.84
N ALA A 473 13.81 -15.06 -6.67
CA ALA A 473 13.53 -14.82 -8.08
C ALA A 473 12.31 -13.89 -8.27
N HIS A 474 11.22 -14.14 -7.53
CA HIS A 474 9.99 -13.37 -7.65
C HIS A 474 10.21 -11.90 -7.24
N ILE A 475 10.77 -11.66 -6.05
CA ILE A 475 11.00 -10.29 -5.54
C ILE A 475 12.13 -9.62 -6.32
N GLY A 476 13.15 -10.37 -6.74
CA GLY A 476 14.29 -9.83 -7.46
C GLY A 476 13.98 -9.46 -8.92
N LEU A 477 13.09 -10.18 -9.59
CA LEU A 477 12.88 -10.04 -11.03
C LEU A 477 11.53 -9.42 -11.40
N LEU A 478 10.57 -9.37 -10.49
CA LEU A 478 9.28 -8.74 -10.74
C LEU A 478 9.20 -7.38 -10.05
N ARG A 479 8.81 -6.38 -10.81
CA ARG A 479 8.51 -5.04 -10.33
C ARG A 479 7.02 -4.75 -10.50
N VAL A 480 6.41 -4.16 -9.47
CA VAL A 480 5.08 -3.58 -9.59
C VAL A 480 5.20 -2.23 -10.28
N ILE A 481 4.49 -2.05 -11.37
CA ILE A 481 4.47 -0.76 -12.09
C ILE A 481 3.97 0.33 -11.13
N GLY A 482 4.73 1.44 -11.04
CA GLY A 482 4.38 2.56 -10.17
C GLY A 482 4.75 2.41 -8.68
N TYR A 483 5.44 1.33 -8.27
CA TYR A 483 5.85 1.11 -6.87
C TYR A 483 7.20 1.73 -6.48
N GLY A 484 7.84 2.47 -7.39
CA GLY A 484 9.04 3.26 -7.11
C GLY A 484 8.70 4.74 -7.12
N ALA A 485 9.08 5.46 -6.08
CA ALA A 485 9.13 6.91 -6.15
C ALA A 485 10.35 7.27 -6.98
N ASP A 486 10.15 7.83 -8.16
CA ASP A 486 11.24 8.57 -8.78
C ASP A 486 11.61 9.71 -7.82
N PRO A 487 12.89 9.80 -7.41
CA PRO A 487 13.30 10.92 -6.59
C PRO A 487 12.95 12.19 -7.36
N ILE A 488 12.33 13.16 -6.69
CA ILE A 488 12.36 14.53 -7.19
C ILE A 488 13.84 14.92 -7.16
N THR A 489 14.55 14.54 -8.20
CA THR A 489 15.90 15.03 -8.46
C THR A 489 15.71 16.45 -8.94
N VAL A 490 15.72 17.39 -7.99
CA VAL A 490 15.85 18.79 -8.36
C VAL A 490 17.31 18.98 -8.75
N PRO A 491 17.63 19.16 -10.05
CA PRO A 491 18.98 19.49 -10.45
C PRO A 491 19.40 20.73 -9.66
N ARG A 492 20.64 20.80 -9.20
CA ARG A 492 21.19 22.08 -8.74
C ARG A 492 21.37 22.93 -9.99
N PRO A 493 20.50 23.91 -10.27
CA PRO A 493 20.61 24.68 -11.49
C PRO A 493 21.85 25.58 -11.40
N THR A 494 22.64 25.57 -12.43
CA THR A 494 23.61 26.64 -12.63
C THR A 494 22.85 27.87 -13.07
N LEU A 495 23.09 29.01 -12.41
CA LEU A 495 22.48 30.26 -12.82
C LEU A 495 23.00 30.64 -14.21
N PRO A 496 22.13 30.97 -15.19
CA PRO A 496 22.56 31.31 -16.54
C PRO A 496 23.24 32.66 -16.59
N ALA A 497 24.16 32.86 -17.55
CA ALA A 497 24.92 34.08 -17.70
C ALA A 497 24.06 35.32 -18.05
N ASN A 498 22.89 35.10 -18.66
CA ASN A 498 21.91 36.13 -19.02
C ASN A 498 20.83 36.35 -17.95
N LEU A 499 21.06 35.90 -16.72
CA LEU A 499 20.11 36.08 -15.61
C LEU A 499 19.98 37.58 -15.28
N VAL A 500 18.77 38.07 -15.28
CA VAL A 500 18.42 39.37 -14.69
C VAL A 500 18.27 39.18 -13.19
N SER A 501 19.29 39.58 -12.43
CA SER A 501 19.30 39.36 -10.96
C SER A 501 18.30 40.27 -10.24
N THR A 502 17.73 39.79 -9.15
CA THR A 502 16.77 40.50 -8.29
C THR A 502 17.06 40.32 -6.80
N GLU A 503 16.54 41.26 -5.99
CA GLU A 503 16.56 41.18 -4.51
C GLU A 503 15.14 41.12 -3.95
N ILE A 504 14.25 40.38 -4.63
CA ILE A 504 12.85 40.22 -4.22
C ILE A 504 12.77 39.05 -3.26
N ARG A 505 12.14 39.27 -2.11
CA ARG A 505 11.90 38.23 -1.09
C ARG A 505 10.41 38.15 -0.78
N PHE A 506 9.94 36.96 -0.49
CA PHE A 506 8.54 36.66 -0.17
C PHE A 506 8.47 35.96 1.17
N GLU A 507 7.28 35.91 1.73
CA GLU A 507 6.92 35.47 3.08
C GLU A 507 7.31 36.50 4.17
N PRO A 508 6.68 36.43 5.37
CA PRO A 508 6.87 37.47 6.40
C PRO A 508 8.32 37.70 6.81
N ASN A 509 9.14 36.65 6.81
CA ASN A 509 10.55 36.76 7.19
C ASN A 509 11.49 36.72 5.97
N GLY A 510 10.95 36.75 4.74
CA GLY A 510 11.73 36.72 3.52
C GLY A 510 12.35 35.36 3.18
N GLU A 511 11.72 34.28 3.60
CA GLU A 511 12.24 32.90 3.46
C GLU A 511 12.38 32.46 1.99
N ILE A 512 11.57 33.01 1.08
CA ILE A 512 11.64 32.71 -0.35
C ILE A 512 12.26 33.89 -1.07
N ARG A 513 13.41 33.70 -1.71
CA ARG A 513 14.07 34.71 -2.51
C ARG A 513 14.01 34.38 -3.98
N LEU A 514 13.58 35.34 -4.83
CA LEU A 514 13.78 35.30 -6.26
C LEU A 514 15.20 35.81 -6.58
N LEU A 515 16.10 34.90 -6.96
CA LEU A 515 17.47 35.25 -7.33
C LEU A 515 17.54 36.01 -8.64
N GLY A 516 16.62 35.70 -9.55
CA GLY A 516 16.55 36.33 -10.86
C GLY A 516 15.66 35.56 -11.82
N TYR A 517 15.63 36.07 -13.03
CA TYR A 517 14.79 35.48 -14.09
C TYR A 517 15.43 35.65 -15.47
N VAL A 518 14.91 34.84 -16.43
CA VAL A 518 15.22 34.97 -17.86
C VAL A 518 13.92 35.03 -18.63
N ILE A 519 13.73 36.07 -19.43
CA ILE A 519 12.57 36.24 -20.30
C ILE A 519 12.98 36.88 -21.62
N LYS A 520 12.41 36.47 -22.74
CA LYS A 520 12.44 37.20 -24.00
C LYS A 520 11.64 38.49 -23.83
N GLN A 521 12.11 39.60 -24.34
CA GLN A 521 11.45 40.89 -24.11
C GLN A 521 10.36 41.22 -25.13
N THR A 522 10.46 40.73 -26.37
CA THR A 522 9.55 41.10 -27.46
C THR A 522 8.74 39.89 -27.95
N PHE A 523 7.45 40.05 -28.01
CA PHE A 523 6.49 39.04 -28.46
C PHE A 523 5.49 39.62 -29.45
N ARG A 524 4.80 38.71 -30.17
CA ARG A 524 3.65 39.06 -31.02
C ARG A 524 2.35 38.63 -30.33
N PRO A 525 1.21 39.27 -30.64
CA PRO A 525 -0.09 38.75 -30.21
C PRO A 525 -0.26 37.29 -30.62
N GLY A 526 -0.72 36.44 -29.69
CA GLY A 526 -0.87 34.99 -29.89
C GLY A 526 0.42 34.16 -29.79
N GLU A 527 1.58 34.80 -29.64
CA GLU A 527 2.84 34.08 -29.49
C GLU A 527 2.97 33.44 -28.13
N SER A 528 3.48 32.20 -28.10
CA SER A 528 3.83 31.52 -26.85
C SER A 528 5.27 31.79 -26.47
N GLY A 529 5.51 31.96 -25.18
CA GLY A 529 6.82 32.23 -24.61
C GLY A 529 7.07 31.49 -23.32
N THR A 530 8.28 31.67 -22.80
CA THR A 530 8.68 31.12 -21.50
C THR A 530 9.31 32.20 -20.64
N ILE A 531 9.11 32.08 -19.33
CA ILE A 531 9.88 32.75 -18.32
C ILE A 531 10.50 31.71 -17.41
N ASP A 532 11.79 31.81 -17.18
CA ASP A 532 12.56 30.99 -16.26
C ASP A 532 12.83 31.78 -15.00
N LEU A 533 12.37 31.32 -13.87
CA LEU A 533 12.56 31.90 -12.54
C LEU A 533 13.57 31.07 -11.76
N TYR A 534 14.38 31.72 -10.96
CA TYR A 534 15.38 31.07 -10.11
C TYR A 534 15.14 31.47 -8.67
N TRP A 535 14.61 30.56 -7.89
CA TRP A 535 14.26 30.75 -6.50
C TRP A 535 15.32 30.18 -5.57
N ARG A 536 15.43 30.73 -4.36
CA ARG A 536 16.19 30.15 -3.25
C ARG A 536 15.33 30.14 -1.99
N HIS A 537 15.34 29.02 -1.30
CA HIS A 537 14.80 28.94 0.05
C HIS A 537 15.89 29.41 1.03
N GLU A 538 15.69 30.54 1.70
CA GLU A 538 16.65 31.14 2.63
C GLU A 538 16.25 30.89 4.11
N GLY A 539 15.11 30.25 4.39
CA GLY A 539 14.70 29.84 5.73
C GLY A 539 15.54 28.68 6.28
N GLU A 540 15.54 28.52 7.59
CA GLU A 540 16.23 27.44 8.29
C GLU A 540 15.37 26.17 8.40
N THR A 541 14.05 26.30 8.27
CA THR A 541 13.05 25.21 8.37
C THR A 541 12.24 25.13 7.08
N PHE A 542 11.47 24.05 6.93
CA PHE A 542 10.54 23.92 5.81
C PHE A 542 9.46 25.01 5.85
N LEU A 543 9.04 25.45 4.66
CA LEU A 543 7.95 26.41 4.54
C LEU A 543 6.62 25.78 4.99
N PRO A 544 5.82 26.48 5.81
CA PRO A 544 4.62 25.90 6.40
C PRO A 544 3.45 25.77 5.43
N ARG A 545 3.49 26.47 4.30
CA ARG A 545 2.40 26.49 3.31
C ARG A 545 2.92 26.38 1.89
N ALA A 546 2.17 25.68 1.04
CA ALA A 546 2.42 25.63 -0.39
C ALA A 546 1.97 26.93 -1.05
N ARG A 547 2.82 27.45 -1.92
CA ARG A 547 2.55 28.67 -2.68
C ARG A 547 2.51 28.35 -4.17
N LYS A 548 1.58 29.03 -4.88
CA LYS A 548 1.61 29.15 -6.34
C LYS A 548 2.33 30.44 -6.75
N VAL A 549 3.04 30.37 -7.86
CA VAL A 549 3.59 31.53 -8.54
C VAL A 549 2.53 32.06 -9.49
N PHE A 550 2.31 33.36 -9.52
CA PHE A 550 1.60 34.02 -10.59
C PHE A 550 2.53 34.90 -11.40
N ILE A 551 2.28 34.97 -12.70
CA ILE A 551 2.98 35.79 -13.68
C ILE A 551 1.92 36.46 -14.52
N HIS A 552 1.75 37.76 -14.32
CA HIS A 552 0.78 38.58 -15.05
C HIS A 552 1.51 39.60 -15.89
N VAL A 553 1.10 39.79 -17.14
CA VAL A 553 1.57 40.89 -17.98
C VAL A 553 0.41 41.84 -18.20
N THR A 554 0.58 43.06 -17.75
CA THR A 554 -0.45 44.10 -17.68
C THR A 554 0.06 45.45 -18.18
N ASP A 555 -0.84 46.30 -18.63
CA ASP A 555 -0.52 47.67 -19.03
C ASP A 555 -0.29 48.59 -17.83
N THR A 556 -0.86 48.27 -16.67
CA THR A 556 -0.77 49.04 -15.42
C THR A 556 -0.22 48.18 -14.28
N LEU A 557 0.16 48.83 -13.18
CA LEU A 557 0.63 48.17 -11.95
C LEU A 557 -0.52 47.62 -11.11
N GLU A 558 -1.77 47.92 -11.44
CA GLU A 558 -2.93 47.52 -10.66
C GLU A 558 -3.41 46.07 -10.89
N ASP A 559 -2.68 45.31 -11.69
CA ASP A 559 -2.95 43.90 -12.01
C ASP A 559 -4.37 43.69 -12.58
N ARG A 560 -4.79 44.61 -13.45
CA ARG A 560 -6.04 44.54 -14.23
C ARG A 560 -5.69 44.13 -15.67
N GLU A 561 -6.56 44.02 -16.57
CA GLU A 561 -6.38 43.80 -18.02
C GLU A 561 -5.10 43.04 -18.43
N ARG A 562 -5.07 41.76 -18.11
CA ARG A 562 -3.90 40.89 -18.28
C ARG A 562 -3.84 40.35 -19.70
N ILE A 563 -2.76 40.67 -20.43
CA ILE A 563 -2.45 40.06 -21.73
C ILE A 563 -1.73 38.70 -21.59
N VAL A 564 -1.19 38.40 -20.40
CA VAL A 564 -0.72 37.11 -19.95
C VAL A 564 -1.22 36.88 -18.51
N ASN A 565 -1.81 35.72 -18.29
CA ASN A 565 -2.24 35.27 -16.98
C ASN A 565 -1.76 33.83 -16.80
N GLN A 566 -0.59 33.67 -16.16
CA GLN A 566 0.05 32.37 -15.97
C GLN A 566 0.29 32.12 -14.51
N ASP A 567 -0.48 31.18 -13.97
CA ASP A 567 -0.35 30.72 -12.59
C ASP A 567 0.10 29.26 -12.57
N GLY A 568 0.95 28.91 -11.61
CA GLY A 568 1.40 27.54 -11.49
C GLY A 568 2.18 27.26 -10.20
N ARG A 569 2.24 26.02 -9.81
CA ARG A 569 3.15 25.58 -8.76
C ARG A 569 4.57 25.50 -9.31
N PRO A 570 5.60 25.79 -8.50
CA PRO A 570 6.99 25.76 -8.95
C PRO A 570 7.42 24.43 -9.59
N ALA A 571 8.47 24.52 -10.41
CA ALA A 571 9.06 23.41 -11.14
C ALA A 571 8.04 22.63 -11.98
N ASN A 572 7.22 23.36 -12.76
CA ASN A 572 6.19 22.77 -13.63
C ASN A 572 5.22 21.84 -12.86
N TRP A 573 4.67 22.29 -11.74
CA TRP A 573 3.74 21.59 -10.86
C TRP A 573 4.32 20.42 -10.06
N THR A 574 5.65 20.21 -10.09
CA THR A 574 6.25 19.02 -9.49
C THR A 574 6.85 19.22 -8.10
N LEU A 575 7.16 20.46 -7.70
CA LEU A 575 7.87 20.76 -6.45
C LEU A 575 7.16 21.86 -5.64
N PRO A 576 6.21 21.53 -4.76
CA PRO A 576 5.58 22.52 -3.88
C PRO A 576 6.61 23.21 -2.99
N THR A 577 6.38 24.47 -2.65
CA THR A 577 7.33 25.24 -1.82
C THR A 577 7.60 24.61 -0.46
N THR A 578 6.63 23.89 0.11
CA THR A 578 6.77 23.12 1.37
C THR A 578 7.82 22.00 1.29
N CYS A 579 8.24 21.62 0.08
CA CYS A 579 9.28 20.61 -0.16
C CYS A 579 10.66 21.22 -0.46
N TRP A 580 10.80 22.52 -0.43
CA TRP A 580 12.07 23.17 -0.68
C TRP A 580 13.01 23.02 0.51
N LEU A 581 14.21 22.48 0.28
CA LEU A 581 15.21 22.35 1.32
C LEU A 581 15.86 23.70 1.63
N PRO A 582 16.23 23.99 2.88
CA PRO A 582 17.00 25.16 3.25
C PRO A 582 18.24 25.34 2.35
N GLY A 583 18.44 26.54 1.81
CA GLY A 583 19.53 26.86 0.91
C GLY A 583 19.40 26.35 -0.54
N GLN A 584 18.35 25.59 -0.83
CA GLN A 584 18.13 25.02 -2.16
C GLN A 584 17.81 26.11 -3.19
N VAL A 585 18.44 25.99 -4.38
CA VAL A 585 18.09 26.79 -5.55
C VAL A 585 17.17 25.96 -6.45
N ILE A 586 16.08 26.56 -6.89
CA ILE A 586 15.04 25.91 -7.70
C ILE A 586 14.95 26.68 -9.04
N HIS A 587 15.01 25.95 -10.13
CA HIS A 587 14.69 26.46 -11.48
C HIS A 587 13.21 26.18 -11.75
N ASP A 588 12.46 27.22 -12.06
CA ASP A 588 11.01 27.19 -12.23
C ASP A 588 10.65 27.83 -13.57
N ARG A 589 10.24 27.01 -14.54
CA ARG A 589 9.86 27.43 -15.88
C ARG A 589 8.35 27.52 -16.02
N HIS A 590 7.89 28.68 -16.47
CA HIS A 590 6.50 28.89 -16.83
C HIS A 590 6.36 29.12 -18.33
N ILE A 591 5.35 28.46 -18.95
CA ILE A 591 5.01 28.64 -20.35
C ILE A 591 3.74 29.48 -20.41
N PHE A 592 3.71 30.51 -21.21
CA PHE A 592 2.54 31.37 -21.35
C PHE A 592 2.25 31.65 -22.84
N THR A 593 1.05 32.15 -23.10
CA THR A 593 0.66 32.64 -24.43
C THR A 593 0.14 34.07 -24.29
N VAL A 594 0.64 34.98 -25.13
CA VAL A 594 0.19 36.37 -25.20
C VAL A 594 -1.24 36.38 -25.77
N ALA A 595 -2.12 37.20 -25.22
CA ALA A 595 -3.46 37.34 -25.73
C ALA A 595 -3.47 37.72 -27.22
N GLY A 596 -4.31 37.08 -28.03
CA GLY A 596 -4.35 37.29 -29.47
C GLY A 596 -4.81 38.69 -29.88
N ASP A 597 -5.47 39.39 -28.99
CA ASP A 597 -5.96 40.78 -29.12
C ASP A 597 -5.09 41.80 -28.39
N ALA A 598 -3.94 41.38 -27.87
CA ALA A 598 -3.00 42.26 -27.19
C ALA A 598 -2.54 43.42 -28.11
N GLN A 599 -2.66 44.64 -27.63
CA GLN A 599 -2.27 45.82 -28.40
C GLN A 599 -0.74 45.98 -28.41
N PRO A 600 -0.16 46.51 -29.49
CA PRO A 600 1.26 46.86 -29.50
C PRO A 600 1.57 47.89 -28.42
N GLY A 601 2.65 47.66 -27.65
CA GLY A 601 3.04 48.53 -26.56
C GLY A 601 3.99 47.87 -25.55
N GLU A 602 4.32 48.63 -24.51
CA GLU A 602 5.13 48.15 -23.38
C GLU A 602 4.23 47.82 -22.20
N TYR A 603 4.50 46.67 -21.59
CA TYR A 603 3.74 46.13 -20.49
C TYR A 603 4.64 45.84 -19.29
N TYR A 604 4.06 45.81 -18.11
CA TYR A 604 4.71 45.35 -16.88
C TYR A 604 4.61 43.84 -16.77
N VAL A 605 5.68 43.19 -16.29
CA VAL A 605 5.63 41.79 -15.83
C VAL A 605 5.50 41.81 -14.32
N LEU A 606 4.33 41.43 -13.82
CA LEU A 606 4.04 41.33 -12.40
C LEU A 606 4.26 39.90 -11.95
N ILE A 607 4.96 39.71 -10.83
CA ILE A 607 5.19 38.38 -10.23
C ILE A 607 4.85 38.40 -8.75
N GLY A 608 4.39 37.28 -8.24
CA GLY A 608 4.17 37.06 -6.83
C GLY A 608 3.85 35.63 -6.50
N LEU A 609 3.63 35.41 -5.22
CA LEU A 609 3.24 34.11 -4.67
C LEU A 609 1.89 34.27 -3.97
N TYR A 610 1.07 33.22 -4.00
CA TYR A 610 -0.20 33.19 -3.26
C TYR A 610 -0.52 31.79 -2.74
N ASP A 611 -1.28 31.75 -1.66
CA ASP A 611 -1.85 30.51 -1.11
C ASP A 611 -3.03 30.05 -1.99
N GLU A 612 -2.94 28.85 -2.51
CA GLU A 612 -3.94 28.32 -3.45
C GLU A 612 -5.33 28.17 -2.83
N LEU A 613 -5.40 27.88 -1.53
CA LEU A 613 -6.67 27.62 -0.83
C LEU A 613 -7.39 28.92 -0.47
N THR A 614 -6.62 29.92 -0.01
CA THR A 614 -7.19 31.18 0.49
C THR A 614 -7.16 32.31 -0.54
N GLY A 615 -6.33 32.19 -1.59
CA GLY A 615 -6.03 33.27 -2.54
C GLY A 615 -5.17 34.39 -1.95
N GLU A 616 -4.73 34.27 -0.69
CA GLU A 616 -3.94 35.28 0.00
C GLU A 616 -2.53 35.38 -0.62
N ARG A 617 -2.13 36.56 -1.07
CA ARG A 617 -0.80 36.80 -1.59
C ARG A 617 0.24 36.83 -0.50
N ALA A 618 1.38 36.18 -0.73
CA ALA A 618 2.52 36.21 0.17
C ALA A 618 3.08 37.63 0.31
N PHE A 619 3.50 37.97 1.52
CA PHE A 619 4.12 39.26 1.80
C PHE A 619 5.42 39.46 0.98
N VAL A 620 5.66 40.64 0.50
CA VAL A 620 6.80 40.97 -0.36
C VAL A 620 7.74 41.98 0.31
N HIS A 621 9.02 41.67 0.32
CA HIS A 621 10.11 42.55 0.68
C HIS A 621 10.94 42.90 -0.57
N THR A 622 10.91 44.14 -1.00
CA THR A 622 11.64 44.57 -2.19
C THR A 622 11.84 46.10 -2.20
N ALA A 623 12.91 46.56 -2.84
CA ALA A 623 13.08 47.96 -3.19
C ALA A 623 12.42 48.33 -4.53
N GLN A 624 11.87 47.32 -5.25
CA GLN A 624 11.17 47.52 -6.52
C GLN A 624 9.71 47.95 -6.28
N VAL A 625 9.07 48.38 -7.38
CA VAL A 625 7.65 48.76 -7.30
C VAL A 625 6.78 47.51 -7.05
N ALA A 626 6.04 47.54 -5.97
CA ALA A 626 5.11 46.49 -5.61
C ALA A 626 3.73 47.07 -5.29
N VAL A 627 2.67 46.46 -5.80
CA VAL A 627 1.29 46.84 -5.54
C VAL A 627 0.52 45.59 -5.12
N ALA A 628 -0.15 45.62 -3.98
CA ALA A 628 -0.91 44.51 -3.46
C ALA A 628 -0.14 43.16 -3.46
N ASN A 629 1.12 43.16 -3.02
CA ASN A 629 2.05 42.03 -3.02
C ASN A 629 2.30 41.39 -4.40
N ALA A 630 2.15 42.16 -5.48
CA ALA A 630 2.65 41.86 -6.81
C ALA A 630 3.85 42.79 -7.12
N VAL A 631 4.96 42.25 -7.57
CA VAL A 631 6.19 42.98 -7.86
C VAL A 631 6.34 43.14 -9.35
N ALA A 632 6.59 44.37 -9.81
CA ALA A 632 6.96 44.62 -11.18
C ALA A 632 8.44 44.26 -11.42
N LEU A 633 8.69 43.33 -12.32
CA LEU A 633 10.04 43.00 -12.73
C LEU A 633 10.70 44.18 -13.47
N PRO A 634 12.04 44.35 -13.37
CA PRO A 634 12.77 45.41 -14.05
C PRO A 634 12.59 45.42 -15.57
N SER A 635 12.50 44.25 -16.18
CA SER A 635 12.33 44.11 -17.63
C SER A 635 10.92 44.44 -18.07
N ARG A 636 10.81 45.27 -19.15
CA ARG A 636 9.53 45.51 -19.82
C ARG A 636 9.21 44.37 -20.79
N PHE A 637 7.92 44.07 -20.94
CA PHE A 637 7.39 43.17 -21.93
C PHE A 637 6.84 43.97 -23.11
N VAL A 638 7.35 43.73 -24.30
CA VAL A 638 7.01 44.51 -25.49
C VAL A 638 6.17 43.65 -26.42
N VAL A 639 4.98 44.11 -26.77
CA VAL A 639 4.17 43.53 -27.85
C VAL A 639 4.47 44.32 -29.15
N ALA A 640 5.04 43.61 -30.11
CA ALA A 640 5.36 44.21 -31.41
C ALA A 640 4.10 44.38 -32.27
N SER A 641 4.08 45.43 -33.11
CA SER A 641 3.02 45.60 -34.10
C SER A 641 3.08 44.47 -35.14
N LEU A 642 1.89 43.96 -35.52
CA LEU A 642 1.74 43.10 -36.69
C LEU A 642 2.02 43.95 -37.92
N ASN A 643 3.25 43.92 -38.45
CA ASN A 643 3.46 44.46 -39.80
C ASN A 643 2.62 43.61 -40.75
N ARG A 644 1.59 44.20 -41.35
CA ARG A 644 0.92 43.63 -42.52
C ARG A 644 1.95 43.65 -43.64
N GLU A 645 2.61 42.52 -43.91
CA GLU A 645 3.21 42.28 -45.22
C GLU A 645 2.12 41.97 -46.25
#